data_8528ae7302fcf4b1f71237fe972a010c
#
_entry.id   8528ae7302fcf4b1f71237fe972a010c
#
_cell.length_a   1.000
_cell.length_b   1.000
_cell.length_c   1.000
_cell.angle_alpha   90.00
_cell.angle_beta   90.00
_cell.angle_gamma   90.00
#
_symmetry.space_group_name_H-M   'P 1'
#
loop_
_entity.id
_entity.type
_entity.pdbx_description
1 polymer ?
#
loop_
_entity_poly.entity_id
_entity_poly.type
_entity_poly.pdbx_seq_one_letter_code
_entity_poly.pdbx_strand_id
1 'polypeptide(L)'
;MFSLNFLTSLSQWRKHTPRLAIGLVLTALFAVQTLGLIPIKFIDQVDNIFYDARLQWTMPRGHDHRIVIVDVDEKSLVTPELGRWPWSRDKMARIMDTLFEHYQIRLLGFDVIWAEPDTSSGFTVLQKLSKNELKGDAQFATTVNSLAKRLDYDAIFAQALENRPVVLGYYFNSNQDATEIGTLPEPIFVKEDLVGRQTQFALRKGYGANLEKITFAAPLAGHFNPTVDTDGVIRRVPLIAQYQDDYYESLSLAMYRLYRAQTKPGQERPGTLPARIPGAQLEPAADPKSGKASPIEGIRVDGLSIPVGLGTNALVPFRGRQQSFAYISLADVYNKTVPKEKLQGKILLVGTTAPGLADLRATPVSGLFPGVEVHANLLAGMLDLEQGGIKSIPPFMLAGELLAIVILGITLTVCMALMSAIPSALALILSIGLVLSVNISLWQAGFAMPIASLLFLIAGIYIGNIAYGYFVESRHKRQLADLFGTYVPPELVEKMAENPLQYSMVAKKAQLTVLFADIVGFTSISERLSPQELTAFVNEYLTEMSATIRSHGGTLDKYIGDAIMAFWGAPIDDLNHATSGVTAALAMQGKLAELKAEYAKRGWPEIKVGLGLSTGDMTVGDMGSKIRKAYTVMGDAVNLGSRLEGITRTYGVGILVSEATQAASHGIVYREIDRVRVKGKDNPIRIFEPLALENELASDVRTRLEQWQAVLTQYRTQDWQAADDGLIQLQAAEPDSKLYALYRERIAQWRTSPPPADWDGVTKFDTK
;
A
#
# COMPACT_ATOMS: atom_id res chain seq x y z
N MET A 1 -37.40 -17.28 -11.10
CA MET A 1 -36.71 -15.96 -11.27
C MET A 1 -35.64 -15.70 -10.22
N PHE A 2 -35.65 -16.32 -9.03
CA PHE A 2 -34.65 -16.11 -7.97
C PHE A 2 -33.29 -16.83 -8.19
N SER A 3 -33.22 -17.88 -9.02
CA SER A 3 -32.01 -18.68 -9.21
C SER A 3 -31.00 -18.11 -10.22
N LEU A 4 -31.44 -17.32 -11.21
CA LEU A 4 -30.53 -16.74 -12.20
C LEU A 4 -29.72 -15.54 -11.63
N ASN A 5 -30.30 -14.73 -10.74
CA ASN A 5 -29.59 -13.60 -10.12
C ASN A 5 -28.51 -14.05 -9.15
N PHE A 6 -28.64 -15.23 -8.53
CA PHE A 6 -27.63 -15.77 -7.62
C PHE A 6 -26.39 -16.31 -8.37
N LEU A 7 -26.59 -16.93 -9.54
CA LEU A 7 -25.50 -17.44 -10.36
C LEU A 7 -24.69 -16.34 -11.06
N THR A 8 -25.33 -15.24 -11.46
CA THR A 8 -24.65 -14.06 -12.02
C THR A 8 -23.85 -13.31 -10.94
N SER A 9 -24.34 -13.26 -9.70
CA SER A 9 -23.58 -12.70 -8.58
C SER A 9 -22.33 -13.53 -8.27
N LEU A 10 -22.39 -14.84 -8.26
CA LEU A 10 -21.26 -15.76 -8.01
C LEU A 10 -20.15 -15.63 -9.08
N SER A 11 -20.52 -15.40 -10.34
CA SER A 11 -19.53 -15.19 -11.41
C SER A 11 -18.79 -13.86 -11.29
N GLN A 12 -19.44 -12.81 -10.81
CA GLN A 12 -18.81 -11.52 -10.52
C GLN A 12 -17.85 -11.62 -9.32
N TRP A 13 -18.20 -12.36 -8.26
CA TRP A 13 -17.33 -12.58 -7.11
C TRP A 13 -16.04 -13.35 -7.48
N ARG A 14 -16.10 -14.27 -8.43
CA ARG A 14 -14.92 -15.00 -8.92
C ARG A 14 -13.83 -14.09 -9.50
N LYS A 15 -14.20 -12.96 -10.09
CA LYS A 15 -13.23 -11.97 -10.61
C LYS A 15 -12.43 -11.29 -9.49
N HIS A 16 -13.03 -11.10 -8.32
CA HIS A 16 -12.40 -10.44 -7.17
C HIS A 16 -11.68 -11.39 -6.20
N THR A 17 -11.88 -12.72 -6.39
CA THR A 17 -11.32 -13.75 -5.49
C THR A 17 -9.80 -13.61 -5.25
N PRO A 18 -8.93 -13.35 -6.26
CA PRO A 18 -7.50 -13.22 -6.01
C PRO A 18 -7.15 -11.96 -5.20
N ARG A 19 -7.85 -10.85 -5.44
CA ARG A 19 -7.67 -9.61 -4.67
C ARG A 19 -8.08 -9.79 -3.22
N LEU A 20 -9.20 -10.47 -2.98
CA LEU A 20 -9.66 -10.84 -1.65
C LEU A 20 -8.67 -11.76 -0.95
N ALA A 21 -8.14 -12.77 -1.65
CA ALA A 21 -7.14 -13.68 -1.11
C ALA A 21 -5.85 -12.95 -0.67
N ILE A 22 -5.33 -12.05 -1.50
CA ILE A 22 -4.15 -11.24 -1.18
C ILE A 22 -4.39 -10.43 0.10
N GLY A 23 -5.50 -9.72 0.20
CA GLY A 23 -5.80 -8.91 1.37
C GLY A 23 -6.01 -9.73 2.64
N LEU A 24 -6.68 -10.88 2.56
CA LEU A 24 -6.87 -11.79 3.71
C LEU A 24 -5.55 -12.41 4.17
N VAL A 25 -4.67 -12.80 3.24
CA VAL A 25 -3.33 -13.32 3.58
C VAL A 25 -2.49 -12.24 4.29
N LEU A 26 -2.51 -11.01 3.80
CA LEU A 26 -1.83 -9.89 4.46
C LEU A 26 -2.42 -9.61 5.85
N THR A 27 -3.74 -9.62 5.98
CA THR A 27 -4.41 -9.43 7.28
C THR A 27 -3.99 -10.52 8.28
N ALA A 28 -3.98 -11.79 7.85
CA ALA A 28 -3.52 -12.90 8.66
C ALA A 28 -2.03 -12.78 9.04
N LEU A 29 -1.18 -12.37 8.10
CA LEU A 29 0.25 -12.17 8.33
C LEU A 29 0.50 -11.13 9.43
N PHE A 30 -0.14 -9.95 9.32
CA PHE A 30 0.00 -8.90 10.33
C PHE A 30 -0.64 -9.27 11.67
N ALA A 31 -1.75 -10.02 11.68
CA ALA A 31 -2.32 -10.55 12.91
C ALA A 31 -1.36 -11.52 13.63
N VAL A 32 -0.71 -12.43 12.89
CA VAL A 32 0.28 -13.36 13.43
C VAL A 32 1.54 -12.63 13.91
N GLN A 33 1.97 -11.59 13.19
CA GLN A 33 3.09 -10.74 13.61
C GLN A 33 2.78 -9.99 14.91
N THR A 34 1.60 -9.39 15.04
CA THR A 34 1.17 -8.69 16.27
C THR A 34 1.10 -9.65 17.49
N LEU A 35 0.75 -10.92 17.27
CA LEU A 35 0.81 -11.94 18.31
C LEU A 35 2.25 -12.34 18.72
N GLY A 36 3.28 -11.80 18.05
CA GLY A 36 4.69 -12.10 18.33
C GLY A 36 5.16 -13.46 17.82
N LEU A 37 4.33 -14.18 17.04
CA LEU A 37 4.69 -15.49 16.48
C LEU A 37 5.72 -15.38 15.35
N ILE A 38 5.70 -14.27 14.62
CA ILE A 38 6.69 -13.93 13.57
C ILE A 38 7.21 -12.51 13.86
N PRO A 39 8.31 -12.35 14.62
CA PRO A 39 8.84 -11.04 14.93
C PRO A 39 9.50 -10.40 13.69
N ILE A 40 9.02 -9.24 13.29
CA ILE A 40 9.57 -8.47 12.18
C ILE A 40 10.21 -7.20 12.76
N LYS A 41 11.51 -7.24 13.00
CA LYS A 41 12.29 -6.16 13.63
C LYS A 41 12.09 -4.78 12.99
N PHE A 42 11.85 -4.75 11.68
CA PHE A 42 11.61 -3.51 10.95
C PHE A 42 10.31 -2.80 11.41
N ILE A 43 9.27 -3.55 11.74
CA ILE A 43 8.00 -3.00 12.27
C ILE A 43 8.25 -2.34 13.61
N ASP A 44 8.98 -3.01 14.52
CA ASP A 44 9.33 -2.47 15.83
C ASP A 44 10.15 -1.17 15.71
N GLN A 45 11.08 -1.11 14.75
CA GLN A 45 11.86 0.11 14.48
C GLN A 45 10.99 1.27 14.02
N VAL A 46 10.02 0.99 13.14
CA VAL A 46 9.09 2.02 12.67
C VAL A 46 8.15 2.48 13.79
N ASP A 47 7.68 1.57 14.64
CA ASP A 47 6.89 1.92 15.83
C ASP A 47 7.69 2.80 16.79
N ASN A 48 8.98 2.52 16.99
CA ASN A 48 9.87 3.34 17.79
C ASN A 48 10.03 4.76 17.20
N ILE A 49 10.16 4.88 15.88
CA ILE A 49 10.21 6.20 15.20
C ILE A 49 8.91 7.00 15.43
N PHE A 50 7.76 6.35 15.31
CA PHE A 50 6.48 7.00 15.59
C PHE A 50 6.30 7.36 17.06
N TYR A 51 6.78 6.51 17.96
CA TYR A 51 6.80 6.81 19.41
C TYR A 51 7.64 8.06 19.68
N ASP A 52 8.88 8.09 19.19
CA ASP A 52 9.81 9.20 19.38
C ASP A 52 9.26 10.51 18.81
N ALA A 53 8.68 10.46 17.61
CA ALA A 53 8.07 11.62 16.98
C ALA A 53 6.91 12.19 17.81
N ARG A 54 5.99 11.33 18.30
CA ARG A 54 4.87 11.74 19.16
C ARG A 54 5.36 12.34 20.46
N LEU A 55 6.35 11.70 21.09
CA LEU A 55 6.95 12.19 22.32
C LEU A 55 7.56 13.59 22.13
N GLN A 56 8.40 13.76 21.10
CA GLN A 56 9.03 15.04 20.79
C GLN A 56 8.01 16.14 20.45
N TRP A 57 6.91 15.77 19.82
CA TRP A 57 5.84 16.72 19.47
C TRP A 57 5.03 17.17 20.68
N THR A 58 4.77 16.26 21.64
CA THR A 58 3.88 16.48 22.77
C THR A 58 4.60 16.79 24.09
N MET A 59 5.93 16.69 24.16
CA MET A 59 6.68 16.97 25.39
C MET A 59 6.47 18.40 25.87
N PRO A 60 6.39 18.65 27.19
CA PRO A 60 6.06 19.94 27.78
C PRO A 60 7.03 21.08 27.45
N ARG A 61 8.30 20.77 27.14
CA ARG A 61 9.39 21.73 26.83
C ARG A 61 9.66 22.76 27.94
N GLY A 62 9.32 22.46 29.17
CA GLY A 62 9.50 23.34 30.33
C GLY A 62 10.42 22.74 31.37
N HIS A 63 11.05 23.61 32.19
CA HIS A 63 11.84 23.14 33.33
C HIS A 63 10.92 22.65 34.49
N ASP A 64 11.28 21.52 35.08
CA ASP A 64 10.66 21.09 36.32
C ASP A 64 11.41 21.72 37.51
N HIS A 65 10.72 22.56 38.26
CA HIS A 65 11.32 23.28 39.39
C HIS A 65 11.33 22.46 40.69
N ARG A 66 10.75 21.24 40.71
CA ARG A 66 10.72 20.37 41.91
C ARG A 66 12.00 19.59 42.08
N ILE A 67 12.66 19.25 40.93
CA ILE A 67 13.85 18.42 40.88
C ILE A 67 15.04 19.25 40.41
N VAL A 68 16.17 19.07 41.10
CA VAL A 68 17.43 19.70 40.75
C VAL A 68 18.53 18.64 40.61
N ILE A 69 19.31 18.69 39.55
CA ILE A 69 20.45 17.81 39.35
C ILE A 69 21.69 18.53 39.96
N VAL A 70 22.29 17.86 40.96
CA VAL A 70 23.56 18.29 41.52
C VAL A 70 24.66 17.56 40.78
N ASP A 71 25.38 18.27 39.98
CA ASP A 71 26.27 17.75 38.95
C ASP A 71 27.73 17.70 39.40
N VAL A 72 28.31 16.51 39.31
CA VAL A 72 29.77 16.35 39.34
C VAL A 72 30.30 16.76 37.95
N ASP A 73 30.39 18.05 37.75
CA ASP A 73 30.83 18.70 36.52
C ASP A 73 32.35 18.93 36.49
N GLU A 74 32.85 19.48 35.40
CA GLU A 74 34.27 19.80 35.26
C GLU A 74 34.76 20.82 36.33
N LYS A 75 33.90 21.79 36.68
CA LYS A 75 34.17 22.72 37.76
C LYS A 75 34.39 22.01 39.09
N SER A 76 33.61 21.01 39.37
CA SER A 76 33.76 20.19 40.60
C SER A 76 35.07 19.43 40.62
N LEU A 77 35.54 18.93 39.46
CA LEU A 77 36.80 18.16 39.38
C LEU A 77 38.07 19.02 39.49
N VAL A 78 38.00 20.30 39.14
CA VAL A 78 39.15 21.22 39.25
C VAL A 78 39.17 22.06 40.53
N THR A 79 38.12 21.95 41.36
CA THR A 79 38.04 22.64 42.66
C THR A 79 39.07 22.08 43.61
N PRO A 80 40.05 22.88 44.12
CA PRO A 80 41.18 22.38 44.92
C PRO A 80 40.74 21.67 46.19
N GLU A 81 39.69 22.17 46.83
CA GLU A 81 39.16 21.64 48.10
C GLU A 81 38.56 20.25 47.94
N LEU A 82 37.98 19.95 46.77
CA LEU A 82 37.42 18.66 46.44
C LEU A 82 38.47 17.68 45.90
N GLY A 83 39.34 18.16 45.02
CA GLY A 83 40.35 17.34 44.37
C GLY A 83 39.75 16.45 43.25
N ARG A 84 40.51 15.41 42.89
CA ARG A 84 40.07 14.48 41.84
C ARG A 84 39.00 13.48 42.37
N TRP A 85 38.07 13.16 41.46
CA TRP A 85 37.08 12.09 41.72
C TRP A 85 37.73 10.71 41.64
N PRO A 86 37.34 9.71 42.48
CA PRO A 86 36.30 9.79 43.55
C PRO A 86 36.84 10.53 44.79
N TRP A 87 36.00 11.45 45.32
CA TRP A 87 36.35 12.20 46.51
C TRP A 87 36.33 11.34 47.77
N SER A 88 37.15 11.74 48.73
CA SER A 88 37.15 11.07 50.05
C SER A 88 35.76 11.18 50.70
N ARG A 89 35.38 10.14 51.43
CA ARG A 89 34.02 9.97 52.01
C ARG A 89 33.75 11.02 53.11
N ASP A 90 34.77 11.61 53.77
CA ASP A 90 34.59 12.70 54.71
C ASP A 90 34.11 13.99 54.00
N LYS A 91 34.53 14.24 52.74
CA LYS A 91 34.03 15.36 51.93
C LYS A 91 32.56 15.10 51.53
N MET A 92 32.21 13.87 51.18
CA MET A 92 30.85 13.50 50.90
C MET A 92 29.95 13.68 52.14
N ALA A 93 30.44 13.33 53.34
CA ALA A 93 29.71 13.59 54.57
C ALA A 93 29.46 15.10 54.79
N ARG A 94 30.44 15.96 54.53
CA ARG A 94 30.27 17.43 54.62
C ARG A 94 29.25 17.93 53.58
N ILE A 95 29.20 17.36 52.40
CA ILE A 95 28.21 17.68 51.40
C ILE A 95 26.82 17.33 51.90
N MET A 96 26.66 16.15 52.55
CA MET A 96 25.37 15.75 53.18
C MET A 96 24.91 16.74 54.23
N ASP A 97 25.81 17.15 55.13
CA ASP A 97 25.50 18.16 56.13
C ASP A 97 25.10 19.50 55.47
N THR A 98 25.84 19.93 54.46
CA THR A 98 25.53 21.15 53.74
C THR A 98 24.14 21.08 53.07
N LEU A 99 23.79 19.97 52.41
CA LEU A 99 22.54 19.82 51.73
C LEU A 99 21.34 19.78 52.70
N PHE A 100 21.44 19.01 53.79
CA PHE A 100 20.33 18.85 54.72
C PHE A 100 20.21 19.95 55.76
N GLU A 101 21.31 20.41 56.34
CA GLU A 101 21.29 21.41 57.39
C GLU A 101 21.28 22.85 56.88
N HIS A 102 22.13 23.16 55.90
CA HIS A 102 22.20 24.52 55.36
C HIS A 102 21.11 24.78 54.31
N TYR A 103 21.00 23.90 53.26
CA TYR A 103 20.05 24.09 52.17
C TYR A 103 18.64 23.57 52.45
N GLN A 104 18.51 22.69 53.43
CA GLN A 104 17.22 22.11 53.84
C GLN A 104 16.48 21.49 52.67
N ILE A 105 17.15 20.62 51.91
CA ILE A 105 16.56 19.90 50.78
C ILE A 105 15.48 18.93 51.24
N ARG A 106 14.62 18.49 50.37
CA ARG A 106 13.54 17.53 50.68
C ARG A 106 14.08 16.10 50.76
N LEU A 107 14.68 15.61 49.73
CA LEU A 107 15.34 14.30 49.66
C LEU A 107 16.43 14.30 48.59
N LEU A 108 17.31 13.29 48.67
CA LEU A 108 18.46 13.13 47.79
C LEU A 108 18.51 11.72 47.20
N GLY A 109 18.73 11.63 45.89
CA GLY A 109 19.07 10.38 45.19
C GLY A 109 20.51 10.42 44.65
N PHE A 110 21.19 9.31 44.70
CA PHE A 110 22.53 9.17 44.12
C PHE A 110 22.53 8.25 42.89
N ASP A 111 22.92 8.78 41.75
CA ASP A 111 23.23 8.00 40.54
C ASP A 111 24.74 7.70 40.50
N VAL A 112 25.28 7.25 41.65
CA VAL A 112 26.68 6.97 41.92
C VAL A 112 26.79 5.84 42.90
N ILE A 113 27.87 5.05 42.85
CA ILE A 113 28.11 3.95 43.77
C ILE A 113 29.44 4.13 44.51
N TRP A 114 29.49 3.54 45.70
CA TRP A 114 30.69 3.47 46.54
C TRP A 114 30.97 2.00 46.87
N ALA A 115 31.48 1.24 45.90
CA ALA A 115 31.71 -0.19 46.00
C ALA A 115 33.05 -0.55 46.67
N GLU A 116 34.00 0.38 46.69
CA GLU A 116 35.33 0.16 47.22
C GLU A 116 35.57 0.98 48.50
N PRO A 117 36.33 0.46 49.50
CA PRO A 117 36.70 1.19 50.70
C PRO A 117 37.51 2.47 50.41
N ASP A 118 37.27 3.51 51.18
CA ASP A 118 38.06 4.72 51.12
C ASP A 118 39.43 4.48 51.75
N THR A 119 40.47 4.58 50.91
CA THR A 119 41.86 4.40 51.33
C THR A 119 42.61 5.72 51.56
N SER A 120 41.96 6.85 51.27
CA SER A 120 42.60 8.19 51.27
C SER A 120 43.07 8.68 52.65
N SER A 121 42.41 8.24 53.70
CA SER A 121 42.81 8.56 55.11
C SER A 121 44.00 7.76 55.61
N GLY A 122 44.41 6.70 54.93
CA GLY A 122 45.41 5.75 55.43
C GLY A 122 44.94 4.83 56.56
N PHE A 123 43.67 4.95 57.02
CA PHE A 123 43.13 4.18 58.14
C PHE A 123 43.14 2.64 57.86
N THR A 124 42.86 2.24 56.64
CA THR A 124 42.95 0.83 56.23
C THR A 124 44.36 0.27 56.40
N VAL A 125 45.37 1.06 56.10
CA VAL A 125 46.79 0.67 56.31
C VAL A 125 47.10 0.52 57.81
N LEU A 126 46.70 1.51 58.63
CA LEU A 126 46.84 1.43 60.08
C LEU A 126 46.14 0.21 60.69
N GLN A 127 44.95 -0.12 60.22
CA GLN A 127 44.22 -1.35 60.63
C GLN A 127 44.95 -2.60 60.22
N LYS A 128 45.50 -2.68 59.01
CA LYS A 128 46.27 -3.83 58.54
C LYS A 128 47.54 -4.01 59.42
N LEU A 129 48.27 -2.94 59.69
CA LEU A 129 49.42 -2.98 60.56
C LEU A 129 49.07 -3.47 61.98
N SER A 130 47.98 -3.00 62.58
CA SER A 130 47.50 -3.40 63.88
C SER A 130 47.07 -4.86 63.92
N LYS A 131 46.53 -5.41 62.81
CA LYS A 131 46.10 -6.80 62.74
C LYS A 131 47.21 -7.81 62.41
N ASN A 132 48.27 -7.35 61.73
CA ASN A 132 49.33 -8.21 61.19
C ASN A 132 50.67 -7.94 61.92
N GLU A 133 51.45 -6.95 61.45
CA GLU A 133 52.82 -6.69 61.86
C GLU A 133 52.89 -6.22 63.31
N LEU A 134 51.92 -5.47 63.81
CA LEU A 134 51.85 -4.91 65.14
C LEU A 134 50.74 -5.57 66.02
N LYS A 135 50.32 -6.77 65.68
CA LYS A 135 49.26 -7.50 66.42
C LYS A 135 49.50 -7.68 67.94
N GLY A 136 50.78 -7.67 68.35
CA GLY A 136 51.14 -7.81 69.78
C GLY A 136 51.13 -6.46 70.51
N ASP A 137 51.02 -5.34 69.88
CA ASP A 137 51.06 -3.98 70.46
C ASP A 137 49.63 -3.49 70.79
N ALA A 138 49.21 -3.71 72.03
CA ALA A 138 47.90 -3.34 72.58
C ALA A 138 47.73 -1.80 72.62
N GLN A 139 48.80 -1.04 72.76
CA GLN A 139 48.75 0.43 72.81
C GLN A 139 48.51 0.97 71.38
N PHE A 140 49.19 0.40 70.39
CA PHE A 140 48.96 0.75 68.99
C PHE A 140 47.55 0.39 68.60
N ALA A 141 47.04 -0.81 68.94
CA ALA A 141 45.66 -1.18 68.61
C ALA A 141 44.61 -0.22 69.20
N THR A 142 44.82 0.18 70.49
CA THR A 142 43.96 1.15 71.18
C THR A 142 44.00 2.50 70.50
N THR A 143 45.19 2.96 70.08
CA THR A 143 45.37 4.21 69.37
C THR A 143 44.70 4.17 68.03
N VAL A 144 44.84 3.11 67.19
CA VAL A 144 44.17 2.94 65.92
C VAL A 144 42.65 2.95 66.09
N ASN A 145 42.14 2.28 67.10
CA ASN A 145 40.68 2.28 67.36
C ASN A 145 40.18 3.66 67.82
N SER A 146 40.96 4.45 68.53
CA SER A 146 40.59 5.84 68.88
C SER A 146 40.57 6.76 67.66
N LEU A 147 41.43 6.49 66.69
CA LEU A 147 41.51 7.27 65.42
C LEU A 147 40.39 6.92 64.45
N ALA A 148 39.69 5.76 64.62
CA ALA A 148 38.59 5.35 63.76
C ALA A 148 37.53 6.45 63.59
N LYS A 149 37.14 7.13 64.67
CA LYS A 149 36.16 8.25 64.62
C LYS A 149 36.57 9.41 63.73
N ARG A 150 37.86 9.50 63.35
CA ARG A 150 38.39 10.61 62.53
C ARG A 150 38.89 10.17 61.18
N LEU A 151 39.27 8.91 61.04
CA LEU A 151 39.95 8.36 59.86
C LEU A 151 39.18 7.26 59.13
N ASP A 152 38.12 6.66 59.72
CA ASP A 152 37.24 5.76 59.00
C ASP A 152 36.23 6.60 58.23
N TYR A 153 36.66 7.05 57.05
CA TYR A 153 35.86 7.95 56.21
C TYR A 153 34.57 7.28 55.69
N ASP A 154 34.57 5.97 55.46
CA ASP A 154 33.37 5.21 55.13
C ASP A 154 32.37 5.24 56.27
N ALA A 155 32.80 5.07 57.53
CA ALA A 155 31.93 5.18 58.71
C ALA A 155 31.41 6.61 58.94
N ILE A 156 32.22 7.62 58.70
CA ILE A 156 31.83 9.03 58.79
C ILE A 156 30.75 9.37 57.74
N PHE A 157 30.90 8.88 56.52
CA PHE A 157 29.89 9.07 55.47
C PHE A 157 28.61 8.29 55.78
N ALA A 158 28.71 7.03 56.24
CA ALA A 158 27.58 6.25 56.69
C ALA A 158 26.78 6.98 57.79
N GLN A 159 27.45 7.50 58.80
CA GLN A 159 26.81 8.27 59.88
C GLN A 159 26.13 9.56 59.32
N ALA A 160 26.68 10.19 58.31
CA ALA A 160 26.05 11.34 57.64
C ALA A 160 24.80 10.98 56.81
N LEU A 161 24.65 9.73 56.44
CA LEU A 161 23.44 9.23 55.77
C LEU A 161 22.32 8.86 56.74
N GLU A 162 22.63 8.45 57.95
CA GLU A 162 21.69 8.00 58.95
C GLU A 162 20.60 9.01 59.25
N ASN A 163 19.37 8.56 59.37
CA ASN A 163 18.16 9.37 59.65
C ASN A 163 17.87 10.52 58.64
N ARG A 164 18.51 10.48 57.46
CA ARG A 164 18.26 11.43 56.38
C ARG A 164 17.50 10.75 55.22
N PRO A 165 16.64 11.48 54.47
CA PRO A 165 15.92 10.94 53.35
C PRO A 165 16.81 10.84 52.13
N VAL A 166 17.62 9.80 52.07
CA VAL A 166 18.60 9.51 51.04
C VAL A 166 18.27 8.19 50.35
N VAL A 167 18.40 8.14 49.03
CA VAL A 167 18.31 6.92 48.22
C VAL A 167 19.65 6.68 47.54
N LEU A 168 20.30 5.55 47.82
CA LEU A 168 21.56 5.20 47.16
C LEU A 168 21.32 4.50 45.85
N GLY A 169 22.18 4.76 44.87
CA GLY A 169 22.20 4.06 43.60
C GLY A 169 23.05 2.78 43.62
N TYR A 170 22.68 1.82 42.80
CA TYR A 170 23.52 0.67 42.47
C TYR A 170 23.14 0.18 41.07
N TYR A 171 23.95 -0.72 40.48
CA TYR A 171 23.63 -1.28 39.16
C TYR A 171 23.62 -2.80 39.17
N PHE A 172 22.86 -3.36 38.26
CA PHE A 172 22.88 -4.76 37.92
C PHE A 172 23.66 -5.01 36.63
N ASN A 173 24.28 -6.19 36.54
CA ASN A 173 24.91 -6.67 35.31
C ASN A 173 24.14 -7.85 34.71
N SER A 174 24.08 -7.92 33.40
CA SER A 174 23.38 -8.99 32.66
C SER A 174 24.33 -9.95 31.94
N ASN A 175 25.66 -9.68 31.98
CA ASN A 175 26.67 -10.49 31.31
C ASN A 175 26.85 -11.85 32.02
N GLN A 176 27.32 -12.85 31.27
CA GLN A 176 27.53 -14.20 31.84
C GLN A 176 28.65 -14.25 32.90
N ASP A 177 29.67 -13.41 32.76
CA ASP A 177 30.81 -13.28 33.67
C ASP A 177 30.58 -12.13 34.68
N ALA A 178 29.34 -11.91 35.07
CA ALA A 178 28.98 -10.81 35.95
C ALA A 178 29.56 -11.02 37.36
N THR A 179 30.28 -10.02 37.85
CA THR A 179 30.85 -9.96 39.22
C THR A 179 29.80 -9.44 40.18
N GLU A 180 29.96 -9.83 41.47
CA GLU A 180 29.19 -9.34 42.59
C GLU A 180 30.13 -8.52 43.48
N ILE A 181 29.87 -7.21 43.57
CA ILE A 181 30.71 -6.26 44.33
C ILE A 181 29.81 -5.44 45.25
N GLY A 182 30.19 -5.30 46.50
CA GLY A 182 29.42 -4.57 47.51
C GLY A 182 28.30 -5.41 48.12
N THR A 183 27.30 -4.74 48.71
CA THR A 183 26.16 -5.40 49.36
C THR A 183 24.84 -4.81 48.83
N LEU A 184 23.94 -5.68 48.33
CA LEU A 184 22.60 -5.28 47.93
C LEU A 184 21.77 -4.81 49.14
N PRO A 185 20.81 -3.86 48.92
CA PRO A 185 19.82 -3.51 49.95
C PRO A 185 18.83 -4.66 50.20
N GLU A 186 17.94 -4.48 51.15
CA GLU A 186 16.80 -5.39 51.31
C GLU A 186 15.92 -5.37 50.05
N PRO A 187 15.47 -6.55 49.55
CA PRO A 187 14.61 -6.62 48.39
C PRO A 187 13.23 -6.03 48.71
N ILE A 188 12.59 -5.44 47.68
CA ILE A 188 11.23 -4.90 47.83
C ILE A 188 10.18 -6.02 47.84
N PHE A 189 10.47 -7.13 47.17
CA PHE A 189 9.69 -8.37 47.20
C PHE A 189 10.63 -9.56 47.22
N VAL A 190 10.20 -10.62 47.91
CA VAL A 190 10.83 -11.93 47.90
C VAL A 190 9.97 -12.89 47.05
N LYS A 191 10.51 -14.06 46.68
CA LYS A 191 9.82 -15.05 45.84
C LYS A 191 8.45 -15.45 46.39
N GLU A 192 8.34 -15.54 47.72
CA GLU A 192 7.12 -15.92 48.44
C GLU A 192 5.98 -14.90 48.25
N ASP A 193 6.29 -13.62 48.06
CA ASP A 193 5.31 -12.56 47.80
C ASP A 193 4.67 -12.70 46.41
N LEU A 194 5.29 -13.48 45.54
CA LEU A 194 4.90 -13.63 44.13
C LEU A 194 4.33 -15.01 43.80
N VAL A 195 4.08 -15.86 44.81
CA VAL A 195 3.51 -17.20 44.61
C VAL A 195 2.20 -17.12 43.83
N GLY A 196 2.13 -17.89 42.73
CA GLY A 196 0.98 -17.91 41.82
C GLY A 196 0.94 -16.79 40.75
N ARG A 197 1.96 -15.93 40.70
CA ARG A 197 2.08 -14.85 39.69
C ARG A 197 3.22 -15.20 38.73
N GLN A 198 2.89 -15.64 37.51
CA GLN A 198 3.88 -15.77 36.46
C GLN A 198 4.11 -14.38 35.82
N THR A 199 5.18 -13.72 36.24
CA THR A 199 5.54 -12.39 35.74
C THR A 199 6.96 -12.44 35.20
N GLN A 200 7.17 -11.83 34.04
CA GLN A 200 8.52 -11.69 33.48
C GLN A 200 9.11 -10.39 34.02
N PHE A 201 10.08 -10.50 34.90
CA PHE A 201 10.91 -9.37 35.32
C PHE A 201 12.21 -9.32 34.53
N ALA A 202 12.89 -8.18 34.57
CA ALA A 202 14.23 -8.03 34.00
C ALA A 202 15.24 -8.85 34.82
N LEU A 203 15.55 -10.08 34.38
CA LEU A 203 16.50 -10.97 35.07
C LEU A 203 17.92 -10.44 34.97
N ARG A 204 18.62 -10.40 36.11
CA ARG A 204 20.00 -9.93 36.26
C ARG A 204 20.90 -11.08 36.76
N LYS A 205 22.22 -10.99 36.49
CA LYS A 205 23.18 -12.07 36.78
C LYS A 205 24.29 -11.65 37.76
N GLY A 206 24.45 -10.37 38.01
CA GLY A 206 25.40 -9.83 38.93
C GLY A 206 25.10 -8.37 39.25
N TYR A 207 25.88 -7.76 40.12
CA TYR A 207 25.66 -6.40 40.56
C TYR A 207 26.96 -5.69 41.01
N GLY A 208 26.92 -4.35 40.97
CA GLY A 208 27.83 -3.49 41.70
C GLY A 208 27.03 -2.59 42.63
N ALA A 209 27.21 -2.79 43.92
CA ALA A 209 26.50 -2.09 45.00
C ALA A 209 27.47 -1.38 45.96
N ASN A 210 26.93 -0.64 46.90
CA ASN A 210 27.73 0.11 47.87
C ASN A 210 28.31 -0.84 48.95
N LEU A 211 29.30 -0.34 49.67
CA LEU A 211 29.81 -1.02 50.84
C LEU A 211 28.69 -1.25 51.86
N GLU A 212 28.73 -2.39 52.57
CA GLU A 212 27.72 -2.79 53.54
C GLU A 212 27.34 -1.69 54.55
N LYS A 213 28.35 -1.00 55.12
CA LYS A 213 28.16 0.11 56.08
C LYS A 213 27.35 1.28 55.44
N ILE A 214 27.60 1.55 54.14
CA ILE A 214 26.95 2.65 53.41
C ILE A 214 25.56 2.22 53.01
N THR A 215 25.39 0.99 52.50
CA THR A 215 24.09 0.47 52.06
C THR A 215 23.05 0.52 53.18
N PHE A 216 23.40 0.05 54.38
CA PHE A 216 22.45 -0.03 55.51
C PHE A 216 22.32 1.25 56.32
N ALA A 217 23.16 2.27 56.05
CA ALA A 217 23.01 3.60 56.65
C ALA A 217 21.94 4.45 55.98
N ALA A 218 21.66 4.21 54.72
CA ALA A 218 20.58 4.89 53.97
C ALA A 218 19.26 4.12 54.11
N PRO A 219 18.12 4.82 54.18
CA PRO A 219 16.82 4.21 54.33
C PRO A 219 16.36 3.38 53.13
N LEU A 220 16.81 3.71 51.91
CA LEU A 220 16.49 3.02 50.67
C LEU A 220 17.68 3.03 49.70
N ALA A 221 17.69 2.05 48.82
CA ALA A 221 18.55 2.07 47.64
C ALA A 221 17.77 1.52 46.41
N GLY A 222 18.16 1.97 45.22
CA GLY A 222 17.50 1.53 43.98
C GLY A 222 18.50 1.41 42.83
N HIS A 223 18.23 0.47 41.91
CA HIS A 223 19.06 0.33 40.73
C HIS A 223 18.78 1.41 39.71
N PHE A 224 19.83 1.81 38.99
CA PHE A 224 19.70 2.82 37.91
C PHE A 224 19.81 2.26 36.49
N ASN A 225 19.63 0.94 36.31
CA ASN A 225 19.70 0.33 34.99
C ASN A 225 18.49 0.68 34.11
N PRO A 226 18.66 1.34 32.99
CA PRO A 226 17.59 1.49 32.01
C PRO A 226 17.43 0.21 31.15
N THR A 227 16.33 0.13 30.43
CA THR A 227 16.17 -0.84 29.33
C THR A 227 16.60 -0.19 28.02
N VAL A 228 17.56 -0.82 27.35
CA VAL A 228 18.02 -0.40 26.02
C VAL A 228 17.22 -1.16 24.97
N ASP A 229 16.51 -0.45 24.11
CA ASP A 229 15.75 -1.05 23.02
C ASP A 229 16.70 -1.58 21.92
N THR A 230 16.17 -2.33 20.96
CA THR A 230 16.97 -2.98 19.91
C THR A 230 17.72 -2.01 18.98
N ASP A 231 17.30 -0.75 18.96
CA ASP A 231 17.94 0.35 18.22
C ASP A 231 18.98 1.11 19.05
N GLY A 232 19.27 0.67 20.29
CA GLY A 232 20.22 1.31 21.19
C GLY A 232 19.65 2.49 21.97
N VAL A 233 18.36 2.83 21.81
CA VAL A 233 17.72 3.99 22.42
C VAL A 233 17.04 3.61 23.73
N ILE A 234 17.15 4.44 24.76
CA ILE A 234 16.49 4.27 26.04
C ILE A 234 15.15 5.01 26.04
N ARG A 235 14.07 4.23 26.08
CA ARG A 235 12.69 4.75 26.18
C ARG A 235 12.01 4.37 27.49
N ARG A 236 12.58 3.42 28.20
CA ARG A 236 11.94 2.81 29.38
C ARG A 236 12.96 2.41 30.44
N VAL A 237 12.47 2.34 31.68
CA VAL A 237 13.26 1.88 32.83
C VAL A 237 12.45 0.78 33.52
N PRO A 238 13.04 -0.40 33.83
CA PRO A 238 12.41 -1.41 34.65
C PRO A 238 12.29 -0.89 36.07
N LEU A 239 11.08 -0.76 36.57
CA LEU A 239 10.88 -0.29 37.96
C LEU A 239 11.28 -1.36 38.99
N ILE A 240 11.21 -2.64 38.60
CA ILE A 240 11.61 -3.78 39.42
C ILE A 240 12.47 -4.69 38.53
N ALA A 241 13.63 -5.10 39.08
CA ALA A 241 14.53 -6.06 38.49
C ALA A 241 14.61 -7.30 39.36
N GLN A 242 14.75 -8.47 38.73
CA GLN A 242 14.93 -9.74 39.43
C GLN A 242 16.43 -10.11 39.46
N TYR A 243 16.92 -10.43 40.64
CA TYR A 243 18.23 -11.04 40.84
C TYR A 243 18.06 -12.26 41.73
N GLN A 244 18.42 -13.42 41.23
CA GLN A 244 18.13 -14.72 41.87
C GLN A 244 16.61 -14.87 42.14
N ASP A 245 16.23 -15.11 43.39
CA ASP A 245 14.86 -15.24 43.85
C ASP A 245 14.25 -13.96 44.44
N ASP A 246 15.02 -12.86 44.42
CA ASP A 246 14.67 -11.58 45.03
C ASP A 246 14.41 -10.49 43.97
N TYR A 247 13.64 -9.46 44.36
CA TYR A 247 13.20 -8.41 43.50
C TYR A 247 13.54 -7.03 44.05
N TYR A 248 14.14 -6.21 43.22
CA TYR A 248 14.77 -4.97 43.60
C TYR A 248 14.20 -3.78 42.82
N GLU A 249 13.93 -2.68 43.56
CA GLU A 249 13.34 -1.47 42.96
C GLU A 249 14.37 -0.57 42.27
N SER A 250 13.89 0.26 41.30
CA SER A 250 14.71 1.25 40.67
C SER A 250 14.91 2.49 41.53
N LEU A 251 15.99 3.25 41.27
CA LEU A 251 16.30 4.52 41.93
C LEU A 251 15.11 5.48 41.96
N SER A 252 14.45 5.64 40.81
CA SER A 252 13.29 6.54 40.66
C SER A 252 12.08 6.06 41.50
N LEU A 253 11.83 4.75 41.57
CA LEU A 253 10.73 4.19 42.36
C LEU A 253 11.02 4.37 43.86
N ALA A 254 12.23 4.08 44.31
CA ALA A 254 12.64 4.27 45.68
C ALA A 254 12.51 5.72 46.14
N MET A 255 12.98 6.67 45.28
CA MET A 255 12.82 8.12 45.52
C MET A 255 11.37 8.53 45.58
N TYR A 256 10.50 8.01 44.67
CA TYR A 256 9.08 8.31 44.70
C TYR A 256 8.38 7.80 45.95
N ARG A 257 8.70 6.58 46.41
CA ARG A 257 8.18 6.02 47.65
C ARG A 257 8.56 6.89 48.87
N LEU A 258 9.82 7.34 48.90
CA LEU A 258 10.31 8.21 49.96
C LEU A 258 9.64 9.58 49.93
N TYR A 259 9.43 10.17 48.74
CA TYR A 259 8.69 11.42 48.57
C TYR A 259 7.24 11.28 49.06
N ARG A 260 6.54 10.22 48.67
CA ARG A 260 5.14 9.96 49.09
C ARG A 260 5.02 9.85 50.61
N ALA A 261 6.00 9.22 51.27
CA ALA A 261 6.05 9.15 52.73
C ALA A 261 6.11 10.55 53.39
N GLN A 262 6.83 11.50 52.80
CA GLN A 262 7.00 12.86 53.33
C GLN A 262 5.79 13.79 53.02
N THR A 263 4.88 13.43 52.12
CA THR A 263 3.71 14.25 51.74
C THR A 263 2.47 13.93 52.57
N LYS A 264 2.52 13.01 53.54
CA LYS A 264 1.41 12.70 54.41
C LYS A 264 1.16 13.80 55.42
N PRO A 265 -0.13 14.07 55.76
CA PRO A 265 -0.47 15.08 56.77
C PRO A 265 0.24 14.81 58.11
N GLY A 266 0.91 15.81 58.61
CA GLY A 266 1.71 15.74 59.85
C GLY A 266 3.16 15.32 59.67
N GLN A 267 3.60 14.97 58.47
CA GLN A 267 4.99 14.58 58.12
C GLN A 267 5.67 15.49 57.10
N GLU A 268 5.14 16.69 56.90
CA GLU A 268 5.50 17.62 55.84
C GLU A 268 6.84 18.35 56.06
N ARG A 269 7.71 17.91 56.94
CA ARG A 269 9.01 18.57 57.17
C ARG A 269 10.04 18.10 56.13
N PRO A 270 10.45 19.00 55.19
CA PRO A 270 11.53 18.70 54.26
C PRO A 270 12.80 18.24 55.01
N GLY A 271 13.52 17.28 54.45
CA GLY A 271 14.79 16.80 54.98
C GLY A 271 14.72 15.88 56.22
N THR A 272 13.51 15.50 56.66
CA THR A 272 13.34 14.54 57.75
C THR A 272 12.95 13.16 57.22
N LEU A 273 13.51 12.10 57.81
CA LEU A 273 13.13 10.74 57.47
C LEU A 273 11.73 10.42 58.04
N PRO A 274 10.77 9.98 57.23
CA PRO A 274 9.44 9.61 57.70
C PRO A 274 9.50 8.31 58.54
N ALA A 275 8.63 8.18 59.52
CA ALA A 275 8.57 7.00 60.38
C ALA A 275 8.20 5.71 59.60
N ARG A 276 7.51 5.83 58.49
CA ARG A 276 7.14 4.71 57.64
C ARG A 276 7.16 5.09 56.16
N ILE A 277 7.88 4.33 55.38
CA ILE A 277 7.89 4.46 53.91
C ILE A 277 6.84 3.51 53.33
N PRO A 278 5.93 3.95 52.42
CA PRO A 278 4.92 3.07 51.83
C PRO A 278 5.57 1.95 51.03
N GLY A 279 5.05 0.73 51.14
CA GLY A 279 5.45 -0.39 50.27
C GLY A 279 4.90 -0.20 48.88
N ALA A 280 5.43 -0.94 47.93
CA ALA A 280 4.86 -1.10 46.62
C ALA A 280 3.94 -2.32 46.57
N GLN A 281 2.95 -2.28 45.68
CA GLN A 281 2.05 -3.40 45.40
C GLN A 281 1.97 -3.62 43.89
N LEU A 282 2.05 -4.88 43.46
CA LEU A 282 1.93 -5.23 42.03
C LEU A 282 0.45 -5.33 41.64
N GLU A 283 0.05 -4.64 40.60
CA GLU A 283 -1.31 -4.66 40.04
C GLU A 283 -1.36 -5.59 38.82
N PRO A 284 -1.95 -6.79 38.93
CA PRO A 284 -2.12 -7.69 37.81
C PRO A 284 -3.26 -7.20 36.89
N ALA A 285 -3.15 -7.49 35.59
CA ALA A 285 -4.14 -7.17 34.58
C ALA A 285 -5.49 -7.89 34.74
N ALA A 286 -5.52 -9.02 35.50
CA ALA A 286 -6.74 -9.76 35.77
C ALA A 286 -6.81 -10.14 37.26
N ASP A 287 -8.04 -10.39 37.74
CA ASP A 287 -8.27 -10.80 39.14
C ASP A 287 -7.39 -11.99 39.50
N PRO A 288 -6.57 -11.89 40.57
CA PRO A 288 -5.74 -12.99 41.08
C PRO A 288 -6.52 -14.28 41.36
N LYS A 289 -7.81 -14.18 41.63
CA LYS A 289 -8.71 -15.32 41.87
C LYS A 289 -9.00 -16.15 40.62
N SER A 290 -8.66 -15.66 39.42
CA SER A 290 -8.89 -16.40 38.16
C SER A 290 -7.96 -17.62 37.98
N GLY A 291 -6.91 -17.79 38.80
CA GLY A 291 -5.92 -18.87 38.69
C GLY A 291 -5.05 -18.84 37.44
N LYS A 292 -5.18 -17.79 36.60
CA LYS A 292 -4.36 -17.61 35.40
C LYS A 292 -3.22 -16.64 35.69
N ALA A 293 -2.06 -16.95 35.13
CA ALA A 293 -0.95 -16.01 35.06
C ALA A 293 -1.39 -14.71 34.39
N SER A 294 -1.18 -13.59 35.06
CA SER A 294 -1.56 -12.27 34.54
C SER A 294 -0.36 -11.35 34.50
N PRO A 295 -0.11 -10.62 33.38
CA PRO A 295 0.92 -9.61 33.35
C PRO A 295 0.63 -8.50 34.37
N ILE A 296 1.68 -7.80 34.83
CA ILE A 296 1.55 -6.64 35.71
C ILE A 296 1.26 -5.40 34.84
N GLU A 297 0.21 -4.66 35.17
CA GLU A 297 -0.17 -3.41 34.49
C GLU A 297 0.28 -2.17 35.26
N GLY A 298 0.50 -2.30 36.55
CA GLY A 298 0.87 -1.18 37.39
C GLY A 298 1.62 -1.57 38.63
N ILE A 299 2.32 -0.60 39.23
CA ILE A 299 2.89 -0.67 40.54
C ILE A 299 2.23 0.41 41.40
N ARG A 300 1.47 -0.03 42.42
CA ARG A 300 0.75 0.89 43.30
C ARG A 300 1.63 1.31 44.45
N VAL A 301 1.73 2.62 44.65
CA VAL A 301 2.42 3.24 45.80
C VAL A 301 1.49 4.25 46.43
N ASP A 302 1.14 4.08 47.68
CA ASP A 302 0.28 5.02 48.43
C ASP A 302 -1.03 5.38 47.71
N GLY A 303 -1.69 4.37 47.11
CA GLY A 303 -2.97 4.52 46.40
C GLY A 303 -2.87 4.94 44.94
N LEU A 304 -1.73 5.42 44.47
CA LEU A 304 -1.51 5.79 43.07
C LEU A 304 -0.81 4.67 42.31
N SER A 305 -1.29 4.39 41.08
CA SER A 305 -0.76 3.37 40.22
C SER A 305 0.22 3.97 39.21
N ILE A 306 1.44 3.44 39.17
CA ILE A 306 2.44 3.75 38.18
C ILE A 306 2.29 2.73 37.04
N PRO A 307 1.90 3.14 35.82
CA PRO A 307 1.70 2.20 34.71
C PRO A 307 3.03 1.61 34.26
N VAL A 308 3.03 0.29 34.05
CA VAL A 308 4.18 -0.46 33.52
C VAL A 308 3.75 -1.38 32.37
N GLY A 309 4.68 -1.66 31.48
CA GLY A 309 4.55 -2.70 30.46
C GLY A 309 5.29 -3.98 30.82
N LEU A 310 5.54 -4.84 29.83
CA LEU A 310 6.25 -6.09 30.00
C LEU A 310 7.59 -5.89 30.73
N GLY A 311 7.90 -6.78 31.68
CA GLY A 311 9.13 -6.68 32.49
C GLY A 311 9.12 -5.53 33.48
N THR A 312 7.92 -5.05 33.89
CA THR A 312 7.74 -3.89 34.79
C THR A 312 8.40 -2.60 34.29
N ASN A 313 8.51 -2.46 32.97
CA ASN A 313 9.11 -1.29 32.33
C ASN A 313 8.13 -0.10 32.31
N ALA A 314 8.52 1.01 32.94
CA ALA A 314 7.82 2.30 32.79
C ALA A 314 8.39 3.10 31.62
N LEU A 315 7.53 3.72 30.83
CA LEU A 315 7.95 4.65 29.79
C LEU A 315 8.44 5.96 30.40
N VAL A 316 9.63 6.43 29.97
CA VAL A 316 10.20 7.67 30.46
C VAL A 316 9.51 8.86 29.78
N PRO A 317 8.83 9.73 30.54
CA PRO A 317 8.13 10.89 29.98
C PRO A 317 9.10 12.07 29.82
N PHE A 318 10.00 11.99 28.83
CA PHE A 318 10.97 13.06 28.58
C PHE A 318 10.27 14.41 28.40
N ARG A 319 10.70 15.43 29.16
CA ARG A 319 10.10 16.77 29.18
C ARG A 319 10.68 17.70 28.13
N GLY A 320 11.87 17.42 27.66
CA GLY A 320 12.58 18.23 26.68
C GLY A 320 13.91 17.59 26.28
N ARG A 321 14.73 18.34 25.57
CA ARG A 321 16.12 17.98 25.31
C ARG A 321 16.93 18.07 26.62
N GLN A 322 18.25 17.86 26.58
CA GLN A 322 19.13 18.03 27.71
C GLN A 322 18.84 19.33 28.49
N GLN A 323 19.08 19.30 29.81
CA GLN A 323 18.86 20.42 30.71
C GLN A 323 17.38 20.83 30.86
N SER A 324 16.49 19.85 30.87
CA SER A 324 15.07 20.07 31.25
C SER A 324 14.86 20.23 32.74
N PHE A 325 15.95 20.13 33.54
CA PHE A 325 16.02 20.39 34.98
C PHE A 325 17.11 21.39 35.26
N ALA A 326 17.08 22.01 36.44
CA ALA A 326 18.16 22.89 36.87
C ALA A 326 19.39 22.04 37.22
N TYR A 327 20.54 22.39 36.65
CA TYR A 327 21.85 21.83 36.98
C TYR A 327 22.61 22.78 37.87
N ILE A 328 23.13 22.26 38.98
CA ILE A 328 23.95 23.02 39.95
C ILE A 328 25.21 22.23 40.19
N SER A 329 26.37 22.90 40.00
CA SER A 329 27.66 22.30 40.26
C SER A 329 27.80 21.87 41.72
N LEU A 330 28.29 20.65 41.95
CA LEU A 330 28.48 20.14 43.28
C LEU A 330 29.57 20.98 44.04
N ALA A 331 30.54 21.57 43.33
CA ALA A 331 31.49 22.52 43.91
C ALA A 331 30.80 23.76 44.52
N ASP A 332 29.73 24.26 43.83
CA ASP A 332 28.98 25.41 44.36
C ASP A 332 28.17 25.04 45.62
N VAL A 333 27.67 23.82 45.71
CA VAL A 333 27.02 23.29 46.90
C VAL A 333 28.02 23.17 48.03
N TYR A 334 29.21 22.57 47.79
CA TYR A 334 30.25 22.42 48.76
C TYR A 334 30.72 23.76 49.33
N ASN A 335 30.90 24.75 48.48
CA ASN A 335 31.35 26.10 48.83
C ASN A 335 30.21 27.00 49.34
N LYS A 336 28.98 26.52 49.40
CA LYS A 336 27.77 27.25 49.83
C LYS A 336 27.52 28.54 49.01
N THR A 337 27.89 28.57 47.74
CA THR A 337 27.73 29.76 46.88
C THR A 337 26.36 29.80 46.19
N VAL A 338 25.59 28.73 46.26
CA VAL A 338 24.24 28.63 45.68
C VAL A 338 23.23 29.41 46.55
N PRO A 339 22.36 30.27 45.98
CA PRO A 339 21.23 30.82 46.72
C PRO A 339 20.33 29.72 47.32
N LYS A 340 19.98 29.85 48.60
CA LYS A 340 19.29 28.82 49.36
C LYS A 340 17.94 28.42 48.73
N GLU A 341 17.24 29.39 48.16
CA GLU A 341 15.93 29.23 47.51
C GLU A 341 15.95 28.27 46.33
N LYS A 342 17.11 28.11 45.67
CA LYS A 342 17.27 27.19 44.55
C LYS A 342 17.24 25.72 44.95
N LEU A 343 17.59 25.40 46.20
CA LEU A 343 17.71 24.03 46.71
C LEU A 343 16.70 23.73 47.83
N GLN A 344 16.22 24.73 48.55
CA GLN A 344 15.35 24.55 49.71
C GLN A 344 14.04 23.83 49.32
N GLY A 345 13.75 22.72 49.97
CA GLY A 345 12.57 21.91 49.76
C GLY A 345 12.52 21.15 48.43
N LYS A 346 13.62 21.18 47.64
CA LYS A 346 13.72 20.49 46.36
C LYS A 346 14.12 19.02 46.53
N ILE A 347 13.79 18.23 45.54
CA ILE A 347 14.27 16.87 45.32
C ILE A 347 15.61 16.98 44.56
N LEU A 348 16.66 16.38 45.05
CA LEU A 348 17.96 16.43 44.41
C LEU A 348 18.35 15.04 43.87
N LEU A 349 18.99 15.04 42.72
CA LEU A 349 19.66 13.89 42.12
C LEU A 349 21.13 14.26 41.90
N VAL A 350 22.06 13.48 42.48
CA VAL A 350 23.49 13.60 42.19
C VAL A 350 23.87 12.70 41.04
N GLY A 351 24.47 13.29 40.02
CA GLY A 351 24.98 12.54 38.85
C GLY A 351 26.25 13.16 38.30
N THR A 352 26.77 12.63 37.22
CA THR A 352 28.03 13.04 36.63
C THR A 352 27.86 13.46 35.17
N THR A 353 28.30 14.66 34.81
CA THR A 353 28.38 15.12 33.40
C THR A 353 29.80 15.47 32.97
N ALA A 354 30.75 15.42 33.87
CA ALA A 354 32.16 15.74 33.56
C ALA A 354 32.72 14.78 32.49
N PRO A 355 33.55 15.27 31.56
CA PRO A 355 34.20 14.42 30.56
C PRO A 355 34.99 13.26 31.21
N GLY A 356 34.75 12.04 30.73
CA GLY A 356 35.36 10.82 31.27
C GLY A 356 34.58 10.16 32.43
N LEU A 357 33.62 10.86 33.04
CA LEU A 357 32.72 10.32 34.05
C LEU A 357 31.26 10.29 33.56
N ALA A 358 30.96 11.02 32.48
CA ALA A 358 29.60 11.17 31.95
C ALA A 358 29.00 9.83 31.48
N ASP A 359 27.90 9.44 32.08
CA ASP A 359 27.03 8.35 31.59
C ASP A 359 26.09 8.92 30.54
N LEU A 360 26.53 8.96 29.26
CA LEU A 360 25.75 9.47 28.16
C LEU A 360 24.99 8.34 27.46
N ARG A 361 23.70 8.56 27.23
CA ARG A 361 22.76 7.59 26.66
C ARG A 361 22.05 8.13 25.45
N ALA A 362 21.77 7.27 24.47
CA ALA A 362 20.87 7.62 23.38
C ALA A 362 19.41 7.54 23.87
N THR A 363 18.65 8.60 23.64
CA THR A 363 17.23 8.72 24.03
C THR A 363 16.40 9.26 22.87
N PRO A 364 15.06 9.18 22.92
CA PRO A 364 14.19 9.74 21.90
C PRO A 364 14.40 11.24 21.61
N VAL A 365 14.95 11.98 22.56
CA VAL A 365 15.07 13.45 22.51
C VAL A 365 16.49 13.93 22.21
N SER A 366 17.51 13.09 22.42
CA SER A 366 18.92 13.40 22.18
C SER A 366 19.77 12.13 22.06
N GLY A 367 20.73 12.14 21.14
CA GLY A 367 21.72 11.04 21.03
C GLY A 367 22.75 11.00 22.16
N LEU A 368 22.92 12.11 22.88
CA LEU A 368 23.84 12.26 24.03
C LEU A 368 23.04 12.85 25.19
N PHE A 369 22.45 12.01 26.03
CA PHE A 369 21.57 12.42 27.13
C PHE A 369 22.15 11.92 28.47
N PRO A 370 22.29 12.75 29.51
CA PRO A 370 22.80 12.31 30.79
C PRO A 370 21.92 11.25 31.45
N GLY A 371 22.49 10.14 31.92
CA GLY A 371 21.77 9.05 32.58
C GLY A 371 20.96 9.53 33.79
N VAL A 372 21.55 10.39 34.62
CA VAL A 372 20.86 11.00 35.77
C VAL A 372 19.57 11.72 35.39
N GLU A 373 19.54 12.38 34.22
CA GLU A 373 18.35 13.10 33.75
C GLU A 373 17.24 12.16 33.26
N VAL A 374 17.58 10.90 32.90
CA VAL A 374 16.55 9.85 32.61
C VAL A 374 15.78 9.56 33.89
N HIS A 375 16.47 9.39 35.02
CA HIS A 375 15.84 9.18 36.34
C HIS A 375 15.05 10.40 36.81
N ALA A 376 15.55 11.61 36.56
CA ALA A 376 14.84 12.84 36.85
C ALA A 376 13.52 12.96 36.08
N ASN A 377 13.53 12.63 34.75
CA ASN A 377 12.32 12.60 33.92
C ASN A 377 11.30 11.57 34.41
N LEU A 378 11.76 10.35 34.75
CA LEU A 378 10.87 9.31 35.24
C LEU A 378 10.26 9.67 36.58
N LEU A 379 11.05 10.22 37.51
CA LEU A 379 10.57 10.71 38.78
C LEU A 379 9.58 11.86 38.61
N ALA A 380 9.85 12.83 37.73
CA ALA A 380 8.91 13.92 37.42
C ALA A 380 7.57 13.37 36.91
N GLY A 381 7.59 12.35 36.04
CA GLY A 381 6.37 11.69 35.60
C GLY A 381 5.61 10.97 36.70
N MET A 382 6.33 10.37 37.65
CA MET A 382 5.70 9.78 38.86
C MET A 382 5.08 10.85 39.77
N LEU A 383 5.68 12.04 39.86
CA LEU A 383 5.11 13.17 40.60
C LEU A 383 3.84 13.74 39.93
N ASP A 384 3.67 13.52 38.64
CA ASP A 384 2.57 14.01 37.82
C ASP A 384 1.54 12.89 37.49
N LEU A 385 1.53 11.74 38.19
CA LEU A 385 0.66 10.58 37.89
C LEU A 385 -0.83 10.94 37.83
N GLU A 386 -1.31 11.78 38.75
CA GLU A 386 -2.71 12.24 38.74
C GLU A 386 -3.08 13.04 37.49
N GLN A 387 -2.09 13.59 36.79
CA GLN A 387 -2.23 14.35 35.55
C GLN A 387 -1.86 13.53 34.30
N GLY A 388 -1.67 12.22 34.44
CA GLY A 388 -1.25 11.34 33.34
C GLY A 388 0.22 11.47 32.96
N GLY A 389 1.10 11.70 33.95
CA GLY A 389 2.52 11.96 33.75
C GLY A 389 3.31 10.83 33.07
N ILE A 390 2.88 9.59 33.17
CA ILE A 390 3.49 8.43 32.51
C ILE A 390 2.50 7.77 31.58
N LYS A 391 2.92 7.51 30.33
CA LYS A 391 2.11 6.79 29.33
C LYS A 391 2.05 5.30 29.65
N SER A 392 0.91 4.68 29.36
CA SER A 392 0.68 3.27 29.58
C SER A 392 0.69 2.45 28.28
N ILE A 393 1.12 1.21 28.36
CA ILE A 393 0.93 0.17 27.33
C ILE A 393 0.22 -1.01 28.03
N PRO A 394 -1.08 -0.89 28.33
CA PRO A 394 -1.77 -1.94 29.06
C PRO A 394 -1.93 -3.22 28.20
N PRO A 395 -1.96 -4.42 28.80
CA PRO A 395 -2.03 -5.68 28.08
C PRO A 395 -3.24 -5.83 27.15
N PHE A 396 -4.37 -5.19 27.46
CA PHE A 396 -5.54 -5.21 26.57
C PHE A 396 -5.31 -4.50 25.24
N MET A 397 -4.27 -3.66 25.12
CA MET A 397 -3.90 -2.99 23.87
C MET A 397 -3.50 -3.97 22.78
N LEU A 398 -2.88 -5.10 23.12
CA LEU A 398 -2.59 -6.17 22.17
C LEU A 398 -3.87 -6.70 21.51
N ALA A 399 -4.90 -6.95 22.32
CA ALA A 399 -6.21 -7.38 21.82
C ALA A 399 -6.89 -6.29 20.96
N GLY A 400 -6.76 -5.02 21.38
CA GLY A 400 -7.27 -3.88 20.61
C GLY A 400 -6.57 -3.70 19.27
N GLU A 401 -5.26 -3.82 19.21
CA GLU A 401 -4.48 -3.78 17.97
C GLU A 401 -4.85 -4.94 17.04
N LEU A 402 -4.95 -6.16 17.56
CA LEU A 402 -5.36 -7.33 16.80
C LEU A 402 -6.76 -7.15 16.22
N LEU A 403 -7.70 -6.67 17.02
CA LEU A 403 -9.07 -6.39 16.57
C LEU A 403 -9.09 -5.32 15.48
N ALA A 404 -8.30 -4.25 15.63
CA ALA A 404 -8.17 -3.21 14.62
C ALA A 404 -7.58 -3.74 13.31
N ILE A 405 -6.54 -4.59 13.36
CA ILE A 405 -5.95 -5.26 12.19
C ILE A 405 -7.00 -6.10 11.47
N VAL A 406 -7.77 -6.93 12.20
CA VAL A 406 -8.77 -7.80 11.60
C VAL A 406 -9.92 -6.99 10.98
N ILE A 407 -10.49 -6.04 11.71
CA ILE A 407 -11.62 -5.22 11.21
C ILE A 407 -11.17 -4.38 10.01
N LEU A 408 -10.07 -3.63 10.16
CA LEU A 408 -9.58 -2.74 9.10
C LEU A 408 -9.10 -3.55 7.90
N GLY A 409 -8.38 -4.66 8.14
CA GLY A 409 -7.87 -5.54 7.10
C GLY A 409 -9.00 -6.15 6.26
N ILE A 410 -10.03 -6.72 6.88
CA ILE A 410 -11.19 -7.29 6.16
C ILE A 410 -11.94 -6.18 5.42
N THR A 411 -12.24 -5.06 6.08
CA THR A 411 -12.98 -3.95 5.49
C THR A 411 -12.27 -3.40 4.26
N LEU A 412 -10.96 -3.10 4.36
CA LEU A 412 -10.17 -2.60 3.24
C LEU A 412 -10.02 -3.62 2.13
N THR A 413 -9.83 -4.89 2.47
CA THR A 413 -9.76 -5.98 1.48
C THR A 413 -11.02 -6.03 0.63
N VAL A 414 -12.21 -5.98 1.25
CA VAL A 414 -13.49 -6.01 0.53
C VAL A 414 -13.70 -4.71 -0.25
N CYS A 415 -13.52 -3.56 0.38
CA CYS A 415 -13.74 -2.26 -0.26
C CYS A 415 -12.82 -2.05 -1.47
N MET A 416 -11.50 -2.25 -1.30
CA MET A 416 -10.54 -2.01 -2.38
C MET A 416 -10.61 -3.03 -3.51
N ALA A 417 -11.07 -4.27 -3.24
CA ALA A 417 -11.30 -5.27 -4.30
C ALA A 417 -12.45 -4.86 -5.24
N LEU A 418 -13.42 -4.08 -4.75
CA LEU A 418 -14.60 -3.63 -5.50
C LEU A 418 -14.43 -2.24 -6.12
N MET A 419 -13.42 -1.46 -5.69
CA MET A 419 -13.19 -0.10 -6.13
C MET A 419 -12.21 -0.03 -7.30
N SER A 420 -12.37 1.01 -8.14
CA SER A 420 -11.37 1.39 -9.14
C SER A 420 -10.17 2.09 -8.47
N ALA A 421 -9.12 2.41 -9.23
CA ALA A 421 -7.85 2.94 -8.71
C ALA A 421 -8.00 4.24 -7.90
N ILE A 422 -8.79 5.21 -8.40
CA ILE A 422 -8.96 6.52 -7.73
C ILE A 422 -9.69 6.39 -6.38
N PRO A 423 -10.88 5.77 -6.28
CA PRO A 423 -11.52 5.54 -4.98
C PRO A 423 -10.66 4.72 -4.01
N SER A 424 -9.88 3.75 -4.50
CA SER A 424 -8.96 2.97 -3.66
C SER A 424 -7.85 3.84 -3.06
N ALA A 425 -7.31 4.80 -3.84
CA ALA A 425 -6.33 5.77 -3.34
C ALA A 425 -6.94 6.71 -2.28
N LEU A 426 -8.19 7.14 -2.47
CA LEU A 426 -8.91 7.91 -1.45
C LEU A 426 -9.14 7.09 -0.18
N ALA A 427 -9.55 5.82 -0.31
CA ALA A 427 -9.72 4.92 0.82
C ALA A 427 -8.41 4.70 1.60
N LEU A 428 -7.27 4.58 0.89
CA LEU A 428 -5.93 4.54 1.49
C LEU A 428 -5.67 5.77 2.37
N ILE A 429 -5.84 6.97 1.81
CA ILE A 429 -5.57 8.23 2.51
C ILE A 429 -6.48 8.39 3.73
N LEU A 430 -7.77 8.11 3.56
CA LEU A 430 -8.75 8.18 4.65
C LEU A 430 -8.44 7.18 5.77
N SER A 431 -8.04 5.96 5.42
CA SER A 431 -7.69 4.92 6.40
C SER A 431 -6.42 5.28 7.17
N ILE A 432 -5.40 5.80 6.51
CA ILE A 432 -4.19 6.29 7.17
C ILE A 432 -4.54 7.47 8.09
N GLY A 433 -5.34 8.42 7.62
CA GLY A 433 -5.80 9.56 8.41
C GLY A 433 -6.60 9.14 9.65
N LEU A 434 -7.49 8.15 9.52
CA LEU A 434 -8.24 7.57 10.63
C LEU A 434 -7.32 6.94 11.67
N VAL A 435 -6.40 6.06 11.22
CA VAL A 435 -5.46 5.35 12.11
C VAL A 435 -4.56 6.36 12.85
N LEU A 436 -4.04 7.38 12.16
CA LEU A 436 -3.25 8.44 12.78
C LEU A 436 -4.07 9.25 13.80
N SER A 437 -5.30 9.62 13.47
CA SER A 437 -6.18 10.38 14.35
C SER A 437 -6.52 9.61 15.63
N VAL A 438 -6.89 8.33 15.50
CA VAL A 438 -7.17 7.45 16.65
C VAL A 438 -5.92 7.28 17.50
N ASN A 439 -4.75 7.04 16.87
CA ASN A 439 -3.50 6.86 17.58
C ASN A 439 -3.06 8.11 18.36
N ILE A 440 -3.24 9.31 17.79
CA ILE A 440 -2.98 10.59 18.48
C ILE A 440 -3.98 10.79 19.63
N SER A 441 -5.25 10.47 19.45
CA SER A 441 -6.26 10.56 20.52
C SER A 441 -5.93 9.62 21.67
N LEU A 442 -5.51 8.38 21.41
CA LEU A 442 -5.06 7.43 22.43
C LEU A 442 -3.80 7.94 23.14
N TRP A 443 -2.86 8.53 22.40
CA TRP A 443 -1.67 9.15 22.98
C TRP A 443 -2.02 10.28 23.95
N GLN A 444 -2.97 11.16 23.59
CA GLN A 444 -3.46 12.23 24.47
C GLN A 444 -4.18 11.66 25.71
N ALA A 445 -4.91 10.56 25.54
CA ALA A 445 -5.56 9.85 26.65
C ALA A 445 -4.57 9.08 27.58
N GLY A 446 -3.28 9.13 27.31
CA GLY A 446 -2.26 8.47 28.14
C GLY A 446 -1.80 7.10 27.66
N PHE A 447 -2.19 6.66 26.46
CA PHE A 447 -1.86 5.35 25.93
C PHE A 447 -0.85 5.41 24.78
N ALA A 448 0.21 4.60 24.85
CA ALA A 448 1.23 4.51 23.81
C ALA A 448 0.99 3.27 22.94
N MET A 449 0.06 3.37 21.96
CA MET A 449 -0.26 2.26 21.08
C MET A 449 0.70 2.19 19.88
N PRO A 450 1.19 0.98 19.48
CA PRO A 450 1.88 0.75 18.22
C PRO A 450 1.01 1.12 17.02
N ILE A 451 1.61 1.48 15.88
CA ILE A 451 0.88 1.95 14.70
C ILE A 451 1.41 1.33 13.40
N ALA A 452 2.67 0.87 13.40
CA ALA A 452 3.36 0.45 12.17
C ALA A 452 2.66 -0.73 11.50
N SER A 453 2.23 -1.75 12.26
CA SER A 453 1.50 -2.92 11.72
C SER A 453 0.25 -2.51 10.94
N LEU A 454 -0.54 -1.56 11.46
CA LEU A 454 -1.74 -1.04 10.80
C LEU A 454 -1.40 -0.27 9.52
N LEU A 455 -0.37 0.58 9.54
CA LEU A 455 0.04 1.35 8.37
C LEU A 455 0.58 0.45 7.26
N PHE A 456 1.39 -0.56 7.60
CA PHE A 456 1.90 -1.53 6.63
C PHE A 456 0.81 -2.44 6.08
N LEU A 457 -0.18 -2.83 6.89
CA LEU A 457 -1.35 -3.56 6.42
C LEU A 457 -2.12 -2.76 5.37
N ILE A 458 -2.45 -1.50 5.66
CA ILE A 458 -3.17 -0.60 4.74
C ILE A 458 -2.39 -0.45 3.42
N ALA A 459 -1.10 -0.14 3.51
CA ALA A 459 -0.23 0.02 2.35
C ALA A 459 -0.09 -1.29 1.56
N GLY A 460 0.08 -2.42 2.24
CA GLY A 460 0.22 -3.74 1.62
C GLY A 460 -1.02 -4.16 0.85
N ILE A 461 -2.23 -3.98 1.42
CA ILE A 461 -3.50 -4.28 0.73
C ILE A 461 -3.65 -3.40 -0.52
N TYR A 462 -3.35 -2.10 -0.41
CA TYR A 462 -3.42 -1.17 -1.54
C TYR A 462 -2.44 -1.54 -2.65
N ILE A 463 -1.16 -1.76 -2.32
CA ILE A 463 -0.12 -2.14 -3.28
C ILE A 463 -0.46 -3.48 -3.94
N GLY A 464 -0.87 -4.48 -3.17
CA GLY A 464 -1.27 -5.79 -3.68
C GLY A 464 -2.44 -5.72 -4.65
N ASN A 465 -3.44 -4.88 -4.34
CA ASN A 465 -4.61 -4.67 -5.19
C ASN A 465 -4.25 -3.97 -6.52
N ILE A 466 -3.43 -2.90 -6.47
CA ILE A 466 -2.96 -2.20 -7.67
C ILE A 466 -2.04 -3.09 -8.51
N ALA A 467 -1.10 -3.79 -7.88
CA ALA A 467 -0.19 -4.69 -8.57
C ALA A 467 -0.95 -5.78 -9.33
N TYR A 468 -1.94 -6.42 -8.68
CA TYR A 468 -2.79 -7.39 -9.34
C TYR A 468 -3.55 -6.79 -10.53
N GLY A 469 -4.18 -5.61 -10.36
CA GLY A 469 -4.90 -4.92 -11.44
C GLY A 469 -3.99 -4.58 -12.62
N TYR A 470 -2.80 -4.08 -12.36
CA TYR A 470 -1.84 -3.71 -13.40
C TYR A 470 -1.25 -4.94 -14.12
N PHE A 471 -0.75 -5.94 -13.38
CA PHE A 471 -0.05 -7.07 -13.99
C PHE A 471 -0.98 -8.14 -14.57
N VAL A 472 -2.15 -8.34 -14.04
CA VAL A 472 -3.06 -9.41 -14.47
C VAL A 472 -4.15 -8.88 -15.38
N GLU A 473 -4.93 -7.90 -14.95
CA GLU A 473 -6.05 -7.36 -15.77
C GLU A 473 -5.59 -6.61 -17.00
N SER A 474 -4.54 -5.78 -16.89
CA SER A 474 -4.03 -5.03 -18.04
C SER A 474 -3.35 -5.90 -19.08
N ARG A 475 -2.72 -7.02 -18.68
CA ARG A 475 -2.16 -7.98 -19.63
C ARG A 475 -3.23 -8.69 -20.45
N HIS A 476 -4.33 -9.11 -19.85
CA HIS A 476 -5.44 -9.72 -20.58
C HIS A 476 -6.08 -8.75 -21.58
N LYS A 477 -6.27 -7.48 -21.19
CA LYS A 477 -6.77 -6.44 -22.11
C LYS A 477 -5.81 -6.21 -23.27
N ARG A 478 -4.51 -6.14 -23.04
CA ARG A 478 -3.51 -5.97 -24.09
C ARG A 478 -3.42 -7.18 -25.02
N GLN A 479 -3.44 -8.39 -24.49
CA GLN A 479 -3.43 -9.60 -25.33
C GLN A 479 -4.64 -9.69 -26.26
N LEU A 480 -5.83 -9.31 -25.77
CA LEU A 480 -7.02 -9.22 -26.60
C LEU A 480 -6.92 -8.08 -27.62
N ALA A 481 -6.40 -6.93 -27.24
CA ALA A 481 -6.17 -5.80 -28.15
C ALA A 481 -5.16 -6.14 -29.24
N ASP A 482 -4.09 -6.84 -28.92
CA ASP A 482 -3.07 -7.27 -29.90
C ASP A 482 -3.61 -8.34 -30.86
N LEU A 483 -4.45 -9.26 -30.40
CA LEU A 483 -5.07 -10.29 -31.24
C LEU A 483 -6.12 -9.73 -32.22
N PHE A 484 -6.91 -8.76 -31.80
CA PHE A 484 -8.04 -8.23 -32.58
C PHE A 484 -7.84 -6.83 -33.11
N GLY A 485 -6.93 -6.04 -32.55
CA GLY A 485 -6.75 -4.63 -32.87
C GLY A 485 -6.40 -4.34 -34.34
N THR A 486 -5.90 -5.35 -35.08
CA THR A 486 -5.64 -5.27 -36.52
C THR A 486 -6.90 -5.50 -37.36
N TYR A 487 -7.90 -6.21 -36.80
CA TYR A 487 -9.08 -6.67 -37.56
C TYR A 487 -10.37 -5.93 -37.18
N VAL A 488 -10.49 -5.46 -35.93
CA VAL A 488 -11.71 -4.84 -35.38
C VAL A 488 -11.41 -3.47 -34.77
N PRO A 489 -12.41 -2.56 -34.73
CA PRO A 489 -12.28 -1.27 -34.06
C PRO A 489 -11.93 -1.41 -32.56
N PRO A 490 -11.14 -0.47 -31.98
CA PRO A 490 -10.74 -0.52 -30.56
C PRO A 490 -11.91 -0.60 -29.59
N GLU A 491 -13.03 0.06 -29.90
CA GLU A 491 -14.24 0.07 -29.07
C GLU A 491 -14.89 -1.33 -28.98
N LEU A 492 -14.74 -2.13 -30.02
CA LEU A 492 -15.22 -3.50 -30.06
C LEU A 492 -14.27 -4.44 -29.29
N VAL A 493 -12.98 -4.19 -29.33
CA VAL A 493 -11.98 -4.92 -28.54
C VAL A 493 -12.24 -4.71 -27.05
N GLU A 494 -12.67 -3.52 -26.64
CA GLU A 494 -12.98 -3.22 -25.25
C GLU A 494 -14.19 -4.01 -24.74
N LYS A 495 -15.27 -4.11 -25.53
CA LYS A 495 -16.43 -4.98 -25.24
C LYS A 495 -16.07 -6.46 -25.17
N MET A 496 -15.18 -6.92 -26.02
CA MET A 496 -14.67 -8.30 -25.99
C MET A 496 -13.84 -8.56 -24.74
N ALA A 497 -13.07 -7.55 -24.26
CA ALA A 497 -12.27 -7.64 -23.03
C ALA A 497 -13.13 -7.69 -21.76
N GLU A 498 -14.34 -7.11 -21.79
CA GLU A 498 -15.28 -7.18 -20.66
C GLU A 498 -15.89 -8.58 -20.47
N ASN A 499 -16.10 -9.35 -21.57
CA ASN A 499 -16.69 -10.67 -21.54
C ASN A 499 -15.92 -11.70 -22.42
N PRO A 500 -14.67 -12.06 -22.06
CA PRO A 500 -13.81 -12.91 -22.88
C PRO A 500 -14.38 -14.32 -23.19
N LEU A 501 -15.24 -14.82 -22.32
CA LEU A 501 -15.88 -16.14 -22.50
C LEU A 501 -17.00 -16.16 -23.55
N GLN A 502 -17.56 -15.01 -23.89
CA GLN A 502 -18.62 -14.86 -24.88
C GLN A 502 -18.03 -14.81 -26.29
N TYR A 503 -16.79 -14.35 -26.44
CA TYR A 503 -16.08 -14.15 -27.71
C TYR A 503 -15.02 -15.23 -27.90
N SER A 504 -15.46 -16.42 -28.33
CA SER A 504 -14.56 -17.55 -28.59
C SER A 504 -14.05 -17.51 -30.03
N MET A 505 -12.76 -17.78 -30.24
CA MET A 505 -12.14 -17.96 -31.55
C MET A 505 -12.48 -19.32 -32.20
N VAL A 506 -13.18 -20.21 -31.49
CA VAL A 506 -13.60 -21.51 -32.02
C VAL A 506 -14.56 -21.31 -33.19
N ALA A 507 -14.32 -22.03 -34.27
CA ALA A 507 -15.16 -21.98 -35.46
C ALA A 507 -16.62 -22.29 -35.14
N LYS A 508 -17.51 -21.37 -35.47
CA LYS A 508 -18.97 -21.50 -35.29
C LYS A 508 -19.71 -21.21 -36.60
N LYS A 509 -20.90 -21.81 -36.80
CA LYS A 509 -21.79 -21.44 -37.90
C LYS A 509 -22.62 -20.23 -37.48
N ALA A 510 -22.64 -19.17 -38.33
CA ALA A 510 -23.41 -17.95 -38.11
C ALA A 510 -23.91 -17.37 -39.42
N GLN A 511 -25.03 -16.61 -39.35
CA GLN A 511 -25.52 -15.85 -40.47
C GLN A 511 -24.81 -14.53 -40.53
N LEU A 512 -24.06 -14.26 -41.60
CA LEU A 512 -23.16 -13.15 -41.77
C LEU A 512 -23.32 -12.48 -43.14
N THR A 513 -22.79 -11.30 -43.28
CA THR A 513 -22.62 -10.61 -44.57
C THR A 513 -21.16 -10.45 -44.92
N VAL A 514 -20.72 -10.92 -46.07
CA VAL A 514 -19.36 -10.77 -46.59
C VAL A 514 -19.34 -9.75 -47.71
N LEU A 515 -18.25 -9.01 -47.80
CA LEU A 515 -17.95 -8.04 -48.85
C LEU A 515 -16.60 -8.40 -49.51
N PHE A 516 -16.59 -8.37 -50.81
CA PHE A 516 -15.36 -8.34 -51.63
C PHE A 516 -15.31 -7.01 -52.38
N ALA A 517 -14.13 -6.40 -52.42
CA ALA A 517 -13.85 -5.19 -53.18
C ALA A 517 -12.57 -5.38 -53.98
N ASP A 518 -12.55 -5.06 -55.26
CA ASP A 518 -11.38 -5.20 -56.13
C ASP A 518 -11.26 -4.03 -57.12
N ILE A 519 -10.02 -3.61 -57.41
CA ILE A 519 -9.75 -2.47 -58.31
C ILE A 519 -9.94 -2.94 -59.76
N VAL A 520 -10.81 -2.25 -60.50
CA VAL A 520 -11.08 -2.57 -61.89
C VAL A 520 -9.85 -2.22 -62.74
N GLY A 521 -9.29 -3.25 -63.40
CA GLY A 521 -8.16 -3.07 -64.30
C GLY A 521 -6.83 -2.78 -63.62
N PHE A 522 -6.64 -3.25 -62.40
CA PHE A 522 -5.43 -3.04 -61.59
C PHE A 522 -4.13 -3.42 -62.32
N THR A 523 -4.11 -4.50 -63.07
CA THR A 523 -2.96 -4.88 -63.88
C THR A 523 -2.49 -3.75 -64.80
N SER A 524 -3.43 -3.06 -65.51
CA SER A 524 -3.07 -1.96 -66.38
C SER A 524 -2.66 -0.70 -65.62
N ILE A 525 -3.17 -0.51 -64.39
CA ILE A 525 -2.74 0.56 -63.48
C ILE A 525 -1.31 0.30 -63.01
N SER A 526 -1.02 -0.92 -62.59
CA SER A 526 0.30 -1.30 -62.08
C SER A 526 1.42 -1.19 -63.08
N GLU A 527 1.12 -1.34 -64.40
CA GLU A 527 2.09 -1.16 -65.47
C GLU A 527 2.41 0.32 -65.78
N ARG A 528 1.55 1.26 -65.33
CA ARG A 528 1.72 2.70 -65.61
C ARG A 528 2.40 3.48 -64.51
N LEU A 529 2.45 2.94 -63.29
CA LEU A 529 3.00 3.58 -62.12
C LEU A 529 4.39 3.03 -61.79
N SER A 530 5.30 3.85 -61.29
CA SER A 530 6.54 3.38 -60.69
C SER A 530 6.25 2.54 -59.44
N PRO A 531 7.18 1.63 -59.03
CA PRO A 531 6.95 0.80 -57.82
C PRO A 531 6.62 1.60 -56.56
N GLN A 532 7.20 2.78 -56.42
CA GLN A 532 6.94 3.67 -55.27
C GLN A 532 5.55 4.28 -55.33
N GLU A 533 5.16 4.77 -56.51
CA GLU A 533 3.83 5.34 -56.77
C GLU A 533 2.73 4.29 -56.62
N LEU A 534 2.96 3.07 -57.15
CA LEU A 534 2.05 1.94 -57.04
C LEU A 534 1.83 1.58 -55.57
N THR A 535 2.93 1.53 -54.77
CA THR A 535 2.83 1.26 -53.33
C THR A 535 2.02 2.34 -52.61
N ALA A 536 2.27 3.61 -52.90
CA ALA A 536 1.54 4.72 -52.33
C ALA A 536 0.03 4.69 -52.73
N PHE A 537 -0.26 4.47 -54.02
CA PHE A 537 -1.61 4.33 -54.55
C PHE A 537 -2.40 3.22 -53.84
N VAL A 538 -1.82 2.02 -53.74
CA VAL A 538 -2.50 0.88 -53.13
C VAL A 538 -2.65 1.07 -51.62
N ASN A 539 -1.62 1.55 -50.93
CA ASN A 539 -1.68 1.75 -49.49
C ASN A 539 -2.71 2.80 -49.07
N GLU A 540 -2.81 3.90 -49.83
CA GLU A 540 -3.81 4.94 -49.59
C GLU A 540 -5.23 4.39 -49.81
N TYR A 541 -5.47 3.69 -50.93
CA TYR A 541 -6.74 3.02 -51.22
C TYR A 541 -7.10 2.02 -50.08
N LEU A 542 -6.20 1.11 -49.74
CA LEU A 542 -6.45 0.09 -48.69
C LEU A 542 -6.73 0.75 -47.35
N THR A 543 -6.01 1.83 -47.00
CA THR A 543 -6.20 2.56 -45.75
C THR A 543 -7.58 3.18 -45.65
N GLU A 544 -7.99 3.94 -46.68
CA GLU A 544 -9.28 4.63 -46.69
C GLU A 544 -10.45 3.65 -46.70
N MET A 545 -10.37 2.61 -47.54
CA MET A 545 -11.43 1.59 -47.61
C MET A 545 -11.54 0.79 -46.30
N SER A 546 -10.41 0.42 -45.69
CA SER A 546 -10.41 -0.30 -44.42
C SER A 546 -10.95 0.59 -43.27
N ALA A 547 -10.61 1.86 -43.24
CA ALA A 547 -11.17 2.81 -42.30
C ALA A 547 -12.69 2.92 -42.43
N THR A 548 -13.19 2.98 -43.68
CA THR A 548 -14.64 3.01 -43.96
C THR A 548 -15.35 1.72 -43.52
N ILE A 549 -14.78 0.56 -43.80
CA ILE A 549 -15.31 -0.73 -43.35
C ILE A 549 -15.42 -0.76 -41.81
N ARG A 550 -14.34 -0.35 -41.10
CA ARG A 550 -14.29 -0.34 -39.64
C ARG A 550 -15.28 0.62 -39.01
N SER A 551 -15.40 1.84 -39.56
CA SER A 551 -16.36 2.84 -39.05
C SER A 551 -17.82 2.39 -39.13
N HIS A 552 -18.13 1.42 -40.01
CA HIS A 552 -19.44 0.77 -40.14
C HIS A 552 -19.52 -0.59 -39.45
N GLY A 553 -18.64 -0.87 -38.51
CA GLY A 553 -18.69 -2.09 -37.69
C GLY A 553 -18.21 -3.38 -38.39
N GLY A 554 -17.55 -3.24 -39.54
CA GLY A 554 -17.01 -4.37 -40.30
C GLY A 554 -15.73 -4.94 -39.76
N THR A 555 -15.57 -6.25 -39.85
CA THR A 555 -14.34 -6.98 -39.54
C THR A 555 -13.55 -7.16 -40.83
N LEU A 556 -12.35 -6.63 -40.88
CA LEU A 556 -11.43 -6.81 -42.01
C LEU A 556 -10.83 -8.22 -41.94
N ASP A 557 -11.06 -9.06 -42.95
CA ASP A 557 -10.48 -10.40 -43.00
C ASP A 557 -9.03 -10.35 -43.51
N LYS A 558 -8.85 -10.02 -44.77
CA LYS A 558 -7.54 -9.98 -45.42
C LYS A 558 -7.53 -9.13 -46.68
N TYR A 559 -6.34 -8.80 -47.15
CA TYR A 559 -6.09 -8.29 -48.49
C TYR A 559 -5.65 -9.46 -49.40
N ILE A 560 -6.14 -9.47 -50.62
CA ILE A 560 -5.82 -10.48 -51.66
C ILE A 560 -5.29 -9.71 -52.88
N GLY A 561 -3.99 -9.33 -52.81
CA GLY A 561 -3.43 -8.35 -53.74
C GLY A 561 -4.00 -6.95 -53.49
N ASP A 562 -4.71 -6.38 -54.47
CA ASP A 562 -5.46 -5.13 -54.36
C ASP A 562 -6.91 -5.31 -53.88
N ALA A 563 -7.37 -6.56 -53.76
CA ALA A 563 -8.70 -6.85 -53.27
C ALA A 563 -8.79 -6.84 -51.75
N ILE A 564 -9.93 -6.40 -51.23
CA ILE A 564 -10.28 -6.40 -49.79
C ILE A 564 -11.39 -7.42 -49.54
N MET A 565 -11.24 -8.22 -48.53
CA MET A 565 -12.28 -9.09 -47.97
C MET A 565 -12.63 -8.62 -46.56
N ALA A 566 -13.91 -8.40 -46.31
CA ALA A 566 -14.45 -8.01 -45.00
C ALA A 566 -15.81 -8.66 -44.74
N PHE A 567 -16.24 -8.71 -43.50
CA PHE A 567 -17.54 -9.29 -43.12
C PHE A 567 -18.14 -8.59 -41.89
N TRP A 568 -19.46 -8.76 -41.70
CA TRP A 568 -20.24 -8.21 -40.56
C TRP A 568 -21.00 -9.35 -39.85
N GLY A 569 -21.27 -9.18 -38.53
CA GLY A 569 -21.97 -10.13 -37.68
C GLY A 569 -21.05 -11.05 -36.87
N ALA A 570 -19.73 -10.87 -36.98
CA ALA A 570 -18.73 -11.54 -36.14
C ALA A 570 -17.43 -10.69 -36.08
N PRO A 571 -16.61 -10.77 -35.01
CA PRO A 571 -16.77 -11.61 -33.81
C PRO A 571 -17.88 -11.15 -32.86
N ILE A 572 -18.41 -9.96 -33.04
CA ILE A 572 -19.56 -9.43 -32.31
C ILE A 572 -20.82 -9.67 -33.13
N ASP A 573 -21.81 -10.27 -32.49
CA ASP A 573 -23.11 -10.50 -33.13
C ASP A 573 -23.77 -9.15 -33.44
N ASP A 574 -24.10 -8.90 -34.72
CA ASP A 574 -24.83 -7.74 -35.23
C ASP A 574 -26.08 -8.22 -35.95
N LEU A 575 -27.25 -7.93 -35.42
CA LEU A 575 -28.53 -8.29 -36.03
C LEU A 575 -28.78 -7.52 -37.34
N ASN A 576 -28.11 -6.40 -37.56
CA ASN A 576 -28.21 -5.57 -38.73
C ASN A 576 -27.02 -5.71 -39.69
N HIS A 577 -26.27 -6.82 -39.59
CA HIS A 577 -25.03 -7.05 -40.35
C HIS A 577 -25.16 -6.79 -41.85
N ALA A 578 -26.34 -7.10 -42.48
CA ALA A 578 -26.58 -6.87 -43.88
C ALA A 578 -26.72 -5.37 -44.20
N THR A 579 -27.49 -4.64 -43.38
CA THR A 579 -27.63 -3.19 -43.50
C THR A 579 -26.29 -2.48 -43.30
N SER A 580 -25.56 -2.83 -42.26
CA SER A 580 -24.23 -2.28 -41.97
C SER A 580 -23.24 -2.51 -43.11
N GLY A 581 -23.24 -3.74 -43.69
CA GLY A 581 -22.39 -4.06 -44.84
C GLY A 581 -22.73 -3.27 -46.11
N VAL A 582 -24.00 -3.10 -46.43
CA VAL A 582 -24.43 -2.34 -47.61
C VAL A 582 -24.20 -0.84 -47.40
N THR A 583 -24.45 -0.31 -46.23
CA THR A 583 -24.15 1.09 -45.92
C THR A 583 -22.64 1.37 -46.01
N ALA A 584 -21.81 0.45 -45.53
CA ALA A 584 -20.37 0.53 -45.71
C ALA A 584 -19.99 0.56 -47.21
N ALA A 585 -20.57 -0.29 -48.05
CA ALA A 585 -20.31 -0.33 -49.48
C ALA A 585 -20.69 0.97 -50.16
N LEU A 586 -21.83 1.57 -49.80
CA LEU A 586 -22.23 2.92 -50.30
C LEU A 586 -21.23 3.99 -49.85
N ALA A 587 -20.82 3.99 -48.60
CA ALA A 587 -19.82 4.93 -48.09
C ALA A 587 -18.45 4.73 -48.76
N MET A 588 -18.05 3.48 -49.06
CA MET A 588 -16.82 3.18 -49.82
C MET A 588 -16.87 3.79 -51.23
N GLN A 589 -18.00 3.72 -51.95
CA GLN A 589 -18.16 4.36 -53.27
C GLN A 589 -18.08 5.90 -53.17
N GLY A 590 -18.67 6.49 -52.12
CA GLY A 590 -18.53 7.90 -51.82
C GLY A 590 -17.07 8.31 -51.62
N LYS A 591 -16.35 7.54 -50.81
CA LYS A 591 -14.93 7.77 -50.52
C LYS A 591 -14.03 7.59 -51.76
N LEU A 592 -14.38 6.63 -52.62
CA LEU A 592 -13.70 6.45 -53.91
C LEU A 592 -13.85 7.69 -54.83
N ALA A 593 -14.99 8.37 -54.82
CA ALA A 593 -15.17 9.61 -55.57
C ALA A 593 -14.20 10.72 -55.08
N GLU A 594 -13.97 10.80 -53.76
CA GLU A 594 -12.97 11.71 -53.18
C GLU A 594 -11.55 11.34 -53.63
N LEU A 595 -11.17 10.06 -53.49
CA LEU A 595 -9.85 9.54 -53.87
C LEU A 595 -9.59 9.74 -55.39
N LYS A 596 -10.59 9.54 -56.24
CA LYS A 596 -10.50 9.78 -57.70
C LYS A 596 -10.11 11.22 -57.97
N ALA A 597 -10.73 12.21 -57.31
CA ALA A 597 -10.39 13.61 -57.43
C ALA A 597 -8.96 13.92 -56.99
N GLU A 598 -8.51 13.28 -55.92
CA GLU A 598 -7.15 13.41 -55.36
C GLU A 598 -6.08 12.80 -56.29
N TYR A 599 -6.34 11.59 -56.79
CA TYR A 599 -5.44 10.88 -57.72
C TYR A 599 -5.30 11.64 -59.07
N ALA A 600 -6.38 12.24 -59.59
CA ALA A 600 -6.34 13.07 -60.76
C ALA A 600 -5.40 14.29 -60.59
N LYS A 601 -5.36 14.92 -59.42
CA LYS A 601 -4.44 16.03 -59.11
C LYS A 601 -2.97 15.60 -59.16
N ARG A 602 -2.70 14.34 -58.84
CA ARG A 602 -1.33 13.75 -58.86
C ARG A 602 -0.96 13.16 -60.20
N GLY A 603 -1.87 13.17 -61.20
CA GLY A 603 -1.65 12.56 -62.49
C GLY A 603 -1.70 11.02 -62.47
N TRP A 604 -2.27 10.45 -61.45
CA TRP A 604 -2.42 8.99 -61.31
C TRP A 604 -3.62 8.49 -62.13
N PRO A 605 -3.62 7.18 -62.48
CA PRO A 605 -4.76 6.59 -63.19
C PRO A 605 -6.07 6.70 -62.40
N GLU A 606 -7.20 6.78 -63.16
CA GLU A 606 -8.53 6.77 -62.56
C GLU A 606 -8.78 5.44 -61.83
N ILE A 607 -9.18 5.52 -60.56
CA ILE A 607 -9.55 4.36 -59.76
C ILE A 607 -11.05 4.07 -59.86
N LYS A 608 -11.39 2.81 -60.16
CA LYS A 608 -12.75 2.26 -60.09
C LYS A 608 -12.69 0.96 -59.34
N VAL A 609 -13.68 0.70 -58.47
CA VAL A 609 -13.74 -0.49 -57.60
C VAL A 609 -15.07 -1.17 -57.75
N GLY A 610 -15.06 -2.46 -57.98
CA GLY A 610 -16.24 -3.32 -57.91
C GLY A 610 -16.44 -3.88 -56.51
N LEU A 611 -17.66 -3.81 -56.00
CA LEU A 611 -18.03 -4.32 -54.67
C LEU A 611 -19.09 -5.41 -54.78
N GLY A 612 -18.84 -6.58 -54.20
CA GLY A 612 -19.78 -7.69 -54.18
C GLY A 612 -20.15 -8.10 -52.77
N LEU A 613 -21.45 -8.09 -52.40
CA LEU A 613 -21.90 -8.50 -51.08
C LEU A 613 -22.81 -9.69 -51.13
N SER A 614 -22.64 -10.58 -50.17
CA SER A 614 -23.51 -11.72 -50.01
C SER A 614 -23.78 -12.04 -48.53
N THR A 615 -25.06 -12.35 -48.23
CA THR A 615 -25.51 -12.72 -46.88
C THR A 615 -25.91 -14.17 -46.87
N GLY A 616 -25.55 -14.91 -45.82
CA GLY A 616 -25.94 -16.28 -45.65
C GLY A 616 -25.22 -16.99 -44.50
N ASP A 617 -25.45 -18.29 -44.38
CA ASP A 617 -24.76 -19.13 -43.41
C ASP A 617 -23.31 -19.31 -43.80
N MET A 618 -22.42 -18.97 -42.85
CA MET A 618 -20.98 -19.08 -42.99
C MET A 618 -20.39 -19.67 -41.72
N THR A 619 -19.26 -20.40 -41.84
CA THR A 619 -18.43 -20.79 -40.70
C THR A 619 -17.42 -19.67 -40.44
N VAL A 620 -17.43 -19.13 -39.21
CA VAL A 620 -16.52 -18.07 -38.79
C VAL A 620 -15.69 -18.53 -37.61
N GLY A 621 -14.40 -18.22 -37.57
CA GLY A 621 -13.49 -18.57 -36.49
C GLY A 621 -12.05 -18.68 -36.94
N ASP A 622 -11.18 -19.17 -36.05
CA ASP A 622 -9.77 -19.44 -36.32
C ASP A 622 -9.62 -20.63 -37.27
N MET A 623 -9.23 -20.36 -38.51
CA MET A 623 -9.06 -21.37 -39.55
C MET A 623 -7.65 -21.30 -40.13
N GLY A 624 -7.11 -22.47 -40.49
CA GLY A 624 -5.78 -22.58 -41.09
C GLY A 624 -4.96 -23.76 -40.58
N SER A 625 -3.66 -23.69 -40.82
CA SER A 625 -2.72 -24.72 -40.42
C SER A 625 -2.16 -24.45 -38.99
N LYS A 626 -1.41 -25.40 -38.44
CA LYS A 626 -0.69 -25.19 -37.16
C LYS A 626 0.34 -24.05 -37.22
N ILE A 627 0.80 -23.66 -38.43
CA ILE A 627 1.81 -22.62 -38.61
C ILE A 627 1.19 -21.25 -38.88
N ARG A 628 0.03 -21.20 -39.56
CA ARG A 628 -0.66 -19.96 -39.91
C ARG A 628 -2.16 -20.14 -39.74
N LYS A 629 -2.71 -19.43 -38.79
CA LYS A 629 -4.15 -19.29 -38.54
C LYS A 629 -4.58 -17.87 -38.84
N ALA A 630 -5.82 -17.72 -39.26
CA ALA A 630 -6.47 -16.43 -39.43
C ALA A 630 -7.92 -16.54 -38.99
N TYR A 631 -8.42 -15.50 -38.34
CA TYR A 631 -9.85 -15.38 -38.08
C TYR A 631 -10.56 -14.98 -39.37
N THR A 632 -11.32 -15.89 -39.96
CA THR A 632 -11.89 -15.75 -41.30
C THR A 632 -13.27 -16.39 -41.39
N VAL A 633 -13.91 -16.19 -42.53
CA VAL A 633 -15.22 -16.81 -42.87
C VAL A 633 -15.07 -17.74 -44.06
N MET A 634 -15.81 -18.87 -44.02
CA MET A 634 -15.91 -19.82 -45.13
C MET A 634 -17.37 -20.27 -45.34
N GLY A 635 -17.74 -20.41 -46.58
CA GLY A 635 -19.08 -20.87 -46.93
C GLY A 635 -19.46 -20.53 -48.39
N ASP A 636 -20.58 -21.06 -48.82
CA ASP A 636 -21.10 -20.81 -50.19
C ASP A 636 -21.41 -19.32 -50.43
N ALA A 637 -21.94 -18.63 -49.41
CA ALA A 637 -22.20 -17.20 -49.47
C ALA A 637 -20.91 -16.37 -49.67
N VAL A 638 -19.74 -16.84 -49.13
CA VAL A 638 -18.44 -16.19 -49.34
C VAL A 638 -18.04 -16.27 -50.81
N ASN A 639 -18.18 -17.44 -51.42
CA ASN A 639 -17.87 -17.62 -52.84
C ASN A 639 -18.83 -16.78 -53.75
N LEU A 640 -20.08 -16.66 -53.32
CA LEU A 640 -21.06 -15.83 -54.04
C LEU A 640 -20.65 -14.34 -54.02
N GLY A 641 -20.28 -13.82 -52.83
CA GLY A 641 -19.82 -12.43 -52.69
C GLY A 641 -18.66 -12.10 -53.64
N SER A 642 -17.63 -12.96 -53.72
CA SER A 642 -16.48 -12.80 -54.62
C SER A 642 -16.92 -12.85 -56.09
N ARG A 643 -17.89 -13.68 -56.46
CA ARG A 643 -18.38 -13.70 -57.86
C ARG A 643 -19.20 -12.48 -58.22
N LEU A 644 -20.01 -11.95 -57.29
CA LEU A 644 -20.76 -10.71 -57.51
C LEU A 644 -19.83 -9.52 -57.73
N GLU A 645 -18.72 -9.43 -57.01
CA GLU A 645 -17.69 -8.41 -57.27
C GLU A 645 -17.23 -8.47 -58.74
N GLY A 646 -16.79 -9.66 -59.22
CA GLY A 646 -16.33 -9.79 -60.62
C GLY A 646 -17.37 -9.45 -61.67
N ILE A 647 -18.64 -9.70 -61.40
CA ILE A 647 -19.77 -9.41 -62.31
C ILE A 647 -20.06 -7.89 -62.38
N THR A 648 -19.70 -7.09 -61.39
CA THR A 648 -19.89 -5.61 -61.40
C THR A 648 -19.41 -4.96 -62.70
N ARG A 649 -18.27 -5.46 -63.22
CA ARG A 649 -17.63 -4.95 -64.45
C ARG A 649 -18.50 -5.15 -65.70
N THR A 650 -19.21 -6.27 -65.76
CA THR A 650 -20.08 -6.60 -66.89
C THR A 650 -21.29 -5.66 -66.95
N TYR A 651 -21.92 -5.35 -65.84
CA TYR A 651 -23.06 -4.44 -65.77
C TYR A 651 -22.65 -2.97 -65.66
N GLY A 652 -21.37 -2.68 -65.39
CA GLY A 652 -20.88 -1.31 -65.24
C GLY A 652 -21.39 -0.63 -63.96
N VAL A 653 -21.68 -1.40 -62.92
CA VAL A 653 -22.17 -0.92 -61.63
C VAL A 653 -21.08 -0.99 -60.57
N GLY A 654 -21.13 -0.15 -59.58
CA GLY A 654 -20.11 -0.11 -58.49
C GLY A 654 -20.33 -1.14 -57.43
N ILE A 655 -21.57 -1.54 -57.15
CA ILE A 655 -21.93 -2.45 -56.07
C ILE A 655 -22.95 -3.47 -56.59
N LEU A 656 -22.72 -4.76 -56.27
CA LEU A 656 -23.73 -5.82 -56.47
C LEU A 656 -23.98 -6.58 -55.17
N VAL A 657 -25.25 -6.80 -54.85
CA VAL A 657 -25.62 -7.57 -53.68
C VAL A 657 -26.51 -8.75 -54.08
N SER A 658 -26.43 -9.83 -53.33
CA SER A 658 -27.32 -10.97 -53.51
C SER A 658 -28.75 -10.68 -53.02
N GLU A 659 -29.73 -11.43 -53.54
CA GLU A 659 -31.12 -11.39 -53.08
C GLU A 659 -31.23 -11.55 -51.56
N ALA A 660 -30.44 -12.44 -50.97
CA ALA A 660 -30.40 -12.68 -49.50
C ALA A 660 -29.92 -11.41 -48.75
N THR A 661 -28.94 -10.66 -49.33
CA THR A 661 -28.45 -9.41 -48.72
C THR A 661 -29.55 -8.33 -48.84
N GLN A 662 -30.17 -8.19 -49.98
CA GLN A 662 -31.27 -7.25 -50.18
C GLN A 662 -32.44 -7.49 -49.21
N ALA A 663 -32.83 -8.78 -49.03
CA ALA A 663 -33.91 -9.16 -48.14
C ALA A 663 -33.59 -8.97 -46.65
N ALA A 664 -32.31 -9.08 -46.26
CA ALA A 664 -31.85 -8.93 -44.87
C ALA A 664 -31.50 -7.47 -44.51
N SER A 665 -31.44 -6.54 -45.43
CA SER A 665 -31.11 -5.14 -45.21
C SER A 665 -32.34 -4.24 -45.20
N HIS A 666 -32.30 -3.15 -44.43
CA HIS A 666 -33.45 -2.28 -44.24
C HIS A 666 -33.07 -0.81 -44.53
N GLY A 667 -34.03 0.00 -44.99
CA GLY A 667 -33.84 1.44 -45.24
C GLY A 667 -32.94 1.77 -46.41
N ILE A 668 -32.76 0.86 -47.38
CA ILE A 668 -31.93 1.02 -48.56
C ILE A 668 -32.78 0.81 -49.82
N VAL A 669 -32.59 1.69 -50.83
CA VAL A 669 -33.25 1.57 -52.11
C VAL A 669 -32.38 0.78 -53.09
N TYR A 670 -32.97 -0.20 -53.73
CA TYR A 670 -32.29 -1.12 -54.64
C TYR A 670 -32.84 -1.04 -56.07
N ARG A 671 -31.93 -1.16 -57.04
CA ARG A 671 -32.24 -1.45 -58.44
C ARG A 671 -31.99 -2.91 -58.72
N GLU A 672 -33.00 -3.69 -59.13
CA GLU A 672 -32.75 -5.05 -59.59
C GLU A 672 -31.97 -5.00 -60.91
N ILE A 673 -30.80 -5.69 -60.95
CA ILE A 673 -29.92 -5.64 -62.11
C ILE A 673 -30.26 -6.82 -63.08
N ASP A 674 -30.32 -8.05 -62.58
CA ASP A 674 -30.56 -9.22 -63.42
C ASP A 674 -30.92 -10.46 -62.56
N ARG A 675 -31.28 -11.55 -63.26
CA ARG A 675 -31.25 -12.89 -62.73
C ARG A 675 -30.06 -13.64 -63.31
N VAL A 676 -29.18 -14.12 -62.45
CA VAL A 676 -27.94 -14.73 -62.92
C VAL A 676 -27.79 -16.14 -62.38
N ARG A 677 -27.26 -17.02 -63.22
CA ARG A 677 -26.76 -18.32 -62.80
C ARG A 677 -25.26 -18.29 -62.79
N VAL A 678 -24.69 -18.27 -61.57
CA VAL A 678 -23.24 -18.20 -61.40
C VAL A 678 -22.68 -19.62 -61.43
N LYS A 679 -21.44 -19.80 -61.89
CA LYS A 679 -20.76 -21.11 -62.01
C LYS A 679 -20.85 -21.89 -60.67
N GLY A 680 -21.34 -23.16 -60.75
CA GLY A 680 -21.50 -24.04 -59.61
C GLY A 680 -22.75 -23.81 -58.71
N LYS A 681 -23.73 -23.05 -59.24
CA LYS A 681 -25.10 -23.00 -58.71
C LYS A 681 -26.11 -23.35 -59.81
N ASP A 682 -26.97 -24.29 -59.51
CA ASP A 682 -28.04 -24.70 -60.42
C ASP A 682 -29.22 -23.75 -60.37
N ASN A 683 -29.50 -23.17 -59.19
CA ASN A 683 -30.57 -22.21 -59.01
C ASN A 683 -30.12 -20.79 -59.36
N PRO A 684 -30.89 -20.06 -60.21
CA PRO A 684 -30.64 -18.66 -60.51
C PRO A 684 -30.92 -17.80 -59.27
N ILE A 685 -30.15 -16.72 -59.13
CA ILE A 685 -30.28 -15.71 -58.07
C ILE A 685 -30.55 -14.34 -58.67
N ARG A 686 -31.36 -13.54 -58.02
CA ARG A 686 -31.50 -12.12 -58.33
C ARG A 686 -30.33 -11.33 -57.74
N ILE A 687 -29.84 -10.38 -58.49
CA ILE A 687 -28.77 -9.49 -58.07
C ILE A 687 -29.28 -8.05 -58.11
N PHE A 688 -28.85 -7.27 -57.13
CA PHE A 688 -29.32 -5.91 -56.93
C PHE A 688 -28.17 -4.95 -56.80
N GLU A 689 -28.39 -3.71 -57.19
CA GLU A 689 -27.50 -2.57 -56.91
C GLU A 689 -28.15 -1.69 -55.84
N PRO A 690 -27.51 -1.46 -54.70
CA PRO A 690 -27.94 -0.45 -53.73
C PRO A 690 -27.64 0.93 -54.28
N LEU A 691 -28.65 1.83 -54.32
CA LEU A 691 -28.52 3.18 -54.88
C LEU A 691 -28.24 4.25 -53.80
N ALA A 692 -29.02 4.24 -52.72
CA ALA A 692 -28.94 5.21 -51.65
C ALA A 692 -29.74 4.73 -50.42
N LEU A 693 -29.63 5.41 -49.31
CA LEU A 693 -30.57 5.30 -48.20
C LEU A 693 -31.94 5.88 -48.60
N GLU A 694 -33.04 5.32 -48.08
CA GLU A 694 -34.41 5.75 -48.44
C GLU A 694 -34.67 7.26 -48.29
N ASN A 695 -34.06 7.85 -47.25
CA ASN A 695 -34.18 9.27 -46.93
C ASN A 695 -33.31 10.20 -47.82
N GLU A 696 -32.38 9.62 -48.60
CA GLU A 696 -31.41 10.38 -49.43
C GLU A 696 -31.74 10.25 -50.92
N LEU A 697 -32.74 9.46 -51.30
CA LEU A 697 -33.05 9.21 -52.68
C LEU A 697 -33.71 10.44 -53.36
N ALA A 698 -33.10 10.94 -54.39
CA ALA A 698 -33.67 12.01 -55.22
C ALA A 698 -34.92 11.53 -56.00
N SER A 699 -35.89 12.42 -56.17
CA SER A 699 -37.20 12.08 -56.81
C SER A 699 -37.05 11.61 -58.26
N ASP A 700 -36.11 12.16 -59.03
CA ASP A 700 -35.83 11.76 -60.40
C ASP A 700 -35.24 10.35 -60.51
N VAL A 701 -34.44 9.93 -59.51
CA VAL A 701 -33.89 8.55 -59.43
C VAL A 701 -35.03 7.56 -59.20
N ARG A 702 -36.02 7.93 -58.39
CA ARG A 702 -37.21 7.04 -58.14
C ARG A 702 -38.00 6.81 -59.42
N THR A 703 -38.23 7.86 -60.20
CA THR A 703 -38.93 7.73 -61.50
C THR A 703 -38.14 6.84 -62.46
N ARG A 704 -36.82 6.99 -62.57
CA ARG A 704 -35.97 6.12 -63.40
C ARG A 704 -35.97 4.68 -62.92
N LEU A 705 -36.07 4.44 -61.63
CA LEU A 705 -36.14 3.10 -61.06
C LEU A 705 -37.44 2.41 -61.46
N GLU A 706 -38.57 3.11 -61.42
CA GLU A 706 -39.87 2.58 -61.88
C GLU A 706 -39.83 2.27 -63.37
N GLN A 707 -39.28 3.13 -64.20
CA GLN A 707 -39.07 2.91 -65.63
C GLN A 707 -38.19 1.66 -65.88
N TRP A 708 -37.08 1.54 -65.13
CA TRP A 708 -36.19 0.38 -65.22
C TRP A 708 -36.91 -0.93 -64.88
N GLN A 709 -37.73 -0.94 -63.83
CA GLN A 709 -38.49 -2.10 -63.41
C GLN A 709 -39.50 -2.54 -64.51
N ALA A 710 -40.12 -1.57 -65.18
CA ALA A 710 -40.99 -1.86 -66.32
C ALA A 710 -40.21 -2.46 -67.49
N VAL A 711 -39.03 -1.94 -67.81
CA VAL A 711 -38.14 -2.47 -68.85
C VAL A 711 -37.72 -3.91 -68.54
N LEU A 712 -37.33 -4.23 -67.29
CA LEU A 712 -36.95 -5.58 -66.88
C LEU A 712 -38.15 -6.57 -67.03
N THR A 713 -39.37 -6.12 -66.72
CA THR A 713 -40.57 -6.91 -66.90
C THR A 713 -40.82 -7.18 -68.35
N GLN A 714 -40.77 -6.18 -69.23
CA GLN A 714 -40.94 -6.30 -70.69
C GLN A 714 -39.85 -7.21 -71.28
N TYR A 715 -38.59 -7.06 -70.86
CA TYR A 715 -37.48 -7.93 -71.26
C TYR A 715 -37.72 -9.39 -70.94
N ARG A 716 -38.20 -9.67 -69.76
CA ARG A 716 -38.49 -11.05 -69.29
C ARG A 716 -39.72 -11.67 -69.97
N THR A 717 -40.66 -10.84 -70.35
CA THR A 717 -41.85 -11.29 -71.14
C THR A 717 -41.57 -11.31 -72.64
N GLN A 718 -40.32 -11.08 -73.08
CA GLN A 718 -39.87 -11.04 -74.45
C GLN A 718 -40.55 -9.93 -75.35
N ASP A 719 -41.09 -8.88 -74.72
CA ASP A 719 -41.56 -7.70 -75.41
C ASP A 719 -40.34 -6.82 -75.71
N TRP A 720 -39.59 -7.22 -76.77
CA TRP A 720 -38.31 -6.60 -77.11
C TRP A 720 -38.49 -5.18 -77.60
N GLN A 721 -39.66 -4.82 -78.21
CA GLN A 721 -39.84 -3.46 -78.64
C GLN A 721 -40.11 -2.48 -77.52
N ALA A 722 -41.06 -2.81 -76.63
CA ALA A 722 -41.33 -1.98 -75.46
C ALA A 722 -40.10 -1.83 -74.54
N ALA A 723 -39.34 -2.94 -74.35
CA ALA A 723 -38.10 -2.95 -73.53
C ALA A 723 -37.02 -2.01 -74.14
N ASP A 724 -36.79 -2.05 -75.49
CA ASP A 724 -35.80 -1.21 -76.12
C ASP A 724 -36.23 0.26 -76.11
N ASP A 725 -37.55 0.58 -76.38
CA ASP A 725 -38.06 1.98 -76.29
C ASP A 725 -37.85 2.57 -74.89
N GLY A 726 -38.09 1.75 -73.80
CA GLY A 726 -37.83 2.16 -72.44
C GLY A 726 -36.35 2.39 -72.18
N LEU A 727 -35.47 1.47 -72.69
CA LEU A 727 -34.01 1.64 -72.61
C LEU A 727 -33.49 2.86 -73.31
N ILE A 728 -34.06 3.26 -74.48
CA ILE A 728 -33.68 4.51 -75.18
C ILE A 728 -33.96 5.72 -74.29
N GLN A 729 -35.13 5.76 -73.63
CA GLN A 729 -35.44 6.84 -72.67
C GLN A 729 -34.50 6.87 -71.48
N LEU A 730 -34.19 5.73 -70.86
CA LEU A 730 -33.25 5.66 -69.76
C LEU A 730 -31.84 6.03 -70.22
N GLN A 731 -31.40 5.56 -71.38
CA GLN A 731 -30.08 5.87 -71.94
C GLN A 731 -29.94 7.37 -72.24
N ALA A 732 -31.03 8.07 -72.66
CA ALA A 732 -31.02 9.53 -72.87
C ALA A 732 -30.77 10.28 -71.52
N ALA A 733 -31.27 9.79 -70.43
CA ALA A 733 -31.03 10.35 -69.06
C ALA A 733 -29.66 10.00 -68.51
N GLU A 734 -29.12 8.81 -68.85
CA GLU A 734 -27.81 8.31 -68.38
C GLU A 734 -27.02 7.80 -69.61
N PRO A 735 -26.40 8.68 -70.41
CA PRO A 735 -25.75 8.29 -71.66
C PRO A 735 -24.61 7.29 -71.54
N ASP A 736 -23.88 7.36 -70.41
CA ASP A 736 -22.70 6.50 -70.13
C ASP A 736 -23.05 5.17 -69.41
N SER A 737 -24.36 4.88 -69.25
CA SER A 737 -24.80 3.67 -68.52
C SER A 737 -24.50 2.43 -69.33
N LYS A 738 -23.50 1.64 -68.86
CA LYS A 738 -23.19 0.32 -69.44
C LYS A 738 -24.32 -0.68 -69.26
N LEU A 739 -25.06 -0.55 -68.19
CA LEU A 739 -26.21 -1.44 -67.91
C LEU A 739 -27.25 -1.37 -69.03
N TYR A 740 -27.67 -0.17 -69.41
CA TYR A 740 -28.66 0.02 -70.47
C TYR A 740 -28.12 -0.39 -71.82
N ALA A 741 -26.87 -0.01 -72.15
CA ALA A 741 -26.20 -0.45 -73.37
C ALA A 741 -26.13 -2.00 -73.48
N LEU A 742 -25.76 -2.71 -72.39
CA LEU A 742 -25.72 -4.16 -72.35
C LEU A 742 -27.08 -4.80 -72.62
N TYR A 743 -28.15 -4.29 -72.04
CA TYR A 743 -29.49 -4.82 -72.29
C TYR A 743 -29.96 -4.56 -73.70
N ARG A 744 -29.64 -3.41 -74.30
CA ARG A 744 -29.93 -3.16 -75.66
C ARG A 744 -29.15 -4.09 -76.62
N GLU A 745 -27.91 -4.35 -76.36
CA GLU A 745 -27.11 -5.32 -77.12
C GLU A 745 -27.72 -6.74 -76.99
N ARG A 746 -28.14 -7.17 -75.80
CA ARG A 746 -28.85 -8.45 -75.63
C ARG A 746 -30.15 -8.49 -76.38
N ILE A 747 -30.99 -7.43 -76.40
CA ILE A 747 -32.21 -7.37 -77.12
C ILE A 747 -31.93 -7.44 -78.65
N ALA A 748 -30.93 -6.73 -79.15
CA ALA A 748 -30.51 -6.84 -80.54
C ALA A 748 -30.13 -8.25 -80.97
N GLN A 749 -29.40 -8.98 -80.07
CA GLN A 749 -29.05 -10.37 -80.24
C GLN A 749 -30.30 -11.28 -80.25
N TRP A 750 -31.23 -11.08 -79.27
CA TRP A 750 -32.43 -11.90 -79.16
C TRP A 750 -33.45 -11.64 -80.28
N ARG A 751 -33.45 -10.48 -80.84
CA ARG A 751 -34.21 -10.18 -82.10
C ARG A 751 -33.68 -10.99 -83.27
N THR A 752 -32.36 -11.24 -83.34
CA THR A 752 -31.74 -11.99 -84.43
C THR A 752 -31.79 -13.51 -84.17
N SER A 753 -31.66 -13.92 -82.93
CA SER A 753 -31.64 -15.31 -82.54
C SER A 753 -32.50 -15.50 -81.27
N PRO A 754 -33.82 -15.64 -81.46
CA PRO A 754 -34.77 -15.69 -80.32
C PRO A 754 -34.43 -16.79 -79.29
N PRO A 755 -34.59 -16.49 -77.99
CA PRO A 755 -34.40 -17.51 -76.97
C PRO A 755 -35.46 -18.61 -77.06
N PRO A 756 -35.23 -19.83 -76.51
CA PRO A 756 -36.19 -20.89 -76.49
C PRO A 756 -37.47 -20.46 -75.76
N ALA A 757 -38.63 -21.14 -76.06
CA ALA A 757 -39.93 -20.77 -75.50
C ALA A 757 -40.02 -20.92 -73.96
N ASP A 758 -39.17 -21.75 -73.40
CA ASP A 758 -39.04 -22.00 -71.94
C ASP A 758 -37.92 -21.15 -71.29
N TRP A 759 -37.45 -20.10 -71.97
CA TRP A 759 -36.43 -19.22 -71.42
C TRP A 759 -36.89 -18.51 -70.14
N ASP A 760 -36.12 -18.72 -69.06
CA ASP A 760 -36.44 -18.25 -67.72
C ASP A 760 -35.93 -16.80 -67.44
N GLY A 761 -35.40 -16.11 -68.45
CA GLY A 761 -34.84 -14.74 -68.29
C GLY A 761 -33.50 -14.70 -67.54
N VAL A 762 -32.83 -15.82 -67.42
CA VAL A 762 -31.59 -15.97 -66.61
C VAL A 762 -30.35 -15.83 -67.49
N THR A 763 -29.43 -14.98 -67.05
CA THR A 763 -28.10 -14.84 -67.64
C THR A 763 -27.12 -15.85 -67.04
N LYS A 764 -26.45 -16.65 -67.88
CA LYS A 764 -25.42 -17.61 -67.41
C LYS A 764 -24.05 -16.98 -67.42
N PHE A 765 -23.31 -17.14 -66.35
CA PHE A 765 -21.91 -16.76 -66.22
C PHE A 765 -21.03 -18.02 -66.06
N ASP A 766 -20.42 -18.48 -67.15
CA ASP A 766 -19.61 -19.71 -67.23
C ASP A 766 -18.12 -19.44 -67.01
N THR A 767 -17.68 -18.19 -67.09
CA THR A 767 -16.30 -17.74 -66.86
C THR A 767 -16.17 -17.08 -65.50
N LYS A 768 -14.92 -17.15 -64.92
CA LYS A 768 -14.56 -16.37 -63.71
C LYS A 768 -14.51 -14.90 -64.06
#